data_d4ed2224a44c45f4d5f01f9dcb5cb4ff
#
_entry.id   d4ed2224a44c45f4d5f01f9dcb5cb4ff
#
_cell.length_a   1.000
_cell.length_b   1.000
_cell.length_c   1.000
_cell.angle_alpha   90.00
_cell.angle_beta   90.00
_cell.angle_gamma   90.00
#
_symmetry.space_group_name_H-M   'P 1'
#
loop_
_entity.id
_entity.type
_entity.pdbx_description
1 polymer ?
#
loop_
_entity_poly.entity_id
_entity_poly.type
_entity_poly.pdbx_seq_one_letter_code
_entity_poly.pdbx_strand_id
1 'polypeptide(L)'
;MATVHLPIRQLVEFLLRTGSIDSRFTGFDRALEGAHIHRKLQKAAGDGYQAEVFLSVERQAEGITFTLEGRADGIFTDETGTVVIDEIKTTAVPPEEITEDMNPCHWAQGMVYGAIYAAQQSLPELNVRLTYYQIDTDQIIRFIRRFTQQELDEFLDKLLCQYAPWAQRRIEWDVKRTQSLAALQFPFAQYRPGQRAMAGEIYRACRAGKTADCKGGTRLFCQAPTGIGKTMSALFPALKAMGEGNGEKLFYLTARNTTQTAAEDALTRLHTAQPELALRSVTLTAKEKVCLHPDAEGHPACLPELCPYANGYYDRIKDALTALLDGTGSFDRAALAGAAKRFSVCPFELGLDLSEWCDVVIGDYNYLFDPVVHLKRFFDSSGDWLFLVDEAHNLPDRARAMYSARFCKSSLTEAKRALGKGKSALKTALTKADKALLEARKACIQLAPRHSSQTDAADPAQTSLLPENTVPALELPEPLYAQDSTVFLQEPPSALLSPLRAVQAPLQDWLEANPDAEAHAQLLELYFAVQDITRAAERYDSHFVTQLTARGRELELQLLCLDPAPFVDASLAAGRSAALFSATLAPPSFYRSVLGCSDARAVALDSPFPAENLGLYCLPNISTRYRDREASVQAVSDALARLVQARTGNYFAFFPSYAYLRQVHEDFAARYPGIRTLVQESRLDDAARAEFLAQFVPDPAETLLGFGVMGGIFGEGVDLAGSRLIGCAIVGVGLPQVNPQQEMLRRYYDAQNGFGFDYAYRYPGMNKVLQAAGRVIRTPEDRGAVLLLDDRFAQQEYIRLFPPHWRHIRYLRSCEELAAALQDFWNK
;
A
#
# COMPACT_ATOMS: atom_id res chain seq x y z
N MET A 1 3.46 -8.22 -40.06
CA MET A 1 3.34 -9.29 -39.06
C MET A 1 3.35 -8.65 -37.70
N ALA A 2 2.56 -9.12 -36.76
CA ALA A 2 2.59 -8.60 -35.39
C ALA A 2 3.85 -9.10 -34.68
N THR A 3 4.49 -8.24 -33.89
CA THR A 3 5.68 -8.59 -33.10
C THR A 3 5.30 -8.66 -31.62
N VAL A 4 5.70 -9.73 -30.94
CA VAL A 4 5.47 -9.95 -29.52
C VAL A 4 6.83 -10.04 -28.82
N HIS A 5 7.08 -9.13 -27.88
CA HIS A 5 8.23 -9.20 -26.98
C HIS A 5 7.87 -10.10 -25.80
N LEU A 6 8.67 -11.13 -25.53
CA LEU A 6 8.36 -12.14 -24.55
C LEU A 6 9.63 -12.56 -23.80
N PRO A 7 9.74 -12.29 -22.48
CA PRO A 7 10.82 -12.81 -21.67
C PRO A 7 10.82 -14.34 -21.67
N ILE A 8 11.99 -14.95 -21.83
CA ILE A 8 12.15 -16.41 -21.91
C ILE A 8 11.54 -17.10 -20.69
N ARG A 9 11.78 -16.55 -19.51
CA ARG A 9 11.23 -17.06 -18.25
C ARG A 9 9.69 -17.06 -18.27
N GLN A 10 9.06 -15.99 -18.75
CA GLN A 10 7.61 -15.89 -18.82
C GLN A 10 7.02 -16.92 -19.78
N LEU A 11 7.62 -17.11 -20.96
CA LEU A 11 7.21 -18.15 -21.91
C LEU A 11 7.22 -19.54 -21.27
N VAL A 12 8.34 -19.89 -20.65
CA VAL A 12 8.56 -21.20 -20.05
C VAL A 12 7.63 -21.45 -18.86
N GLU A 13 7.57 -20.51 -17.91
CA GLU A 13 6.71 -20.64 -16.73
C GLU A 13 5.22 -20.69 -17.12
N PHE A 14 4.79 -19.86 -18.06
CA PHE A 14 3.39 -19.87 -18.51
C PHE A 14 2.98 -21.22 -19.12
N LEU A 15 3.84 -21.83 -19.94
CA LEU A 15 3.50 -23.07 -20.64
C LEU A 15 3.70 -24.32 -19.80
N LEU A 16 4.80 -24.38 -19.05
CA LEU A 16 5.30 -25.64 -18.46
C LEU A 16 5.15 -25.72 -16.94
N ARG A 17 4.78 -24.66 -16.28
CA ARG A 17 4.53 -24.71 -14.84
C ARG A 17 3.30 -25.57 -14.54
N THR A 18 3.48 -26.54 -13.66
CA THR A 18 2.47 -27.54 -13.25
C THR A 18 2.42 -27.65 -11.74
N GLY A 19 1.42 -28.35 -11.20
CA GLY A 19 1.30 -28.68 -9.80
C GLY A 19 0.57 -27.59 -8.99
N SER A 20 0.98 -27.45 -7.75
CA SER A 20 0.21 -26.77 -6.71
C SER A 20 0.85 -25.47 -6.26
N ILE A 21 0.02 -24.55 -5.69
CA ILE A 21 0.53 -23.47 -4.86
C ILE A 21 0.94 -24.07 -3.52
N ASP A 22 2.17 -23.82 -3.11
CA ASP A 22 2.68 -24.20 -1.80
C ASP A 22 3.27 -22.96 -1.12
N SER A 23 2.68 -22.57 0.00
CA SER A 23 3.13 -21.39 0.75
C SER A 23 4.16 -21.74 1.83
N ARG A 24 4.56 -23.00 1.96
CA ARG A 24 5.65 -23.38 2.85
C ARG A 24 6.92 -22.69 2.38
N PHE A 25 7.39 -21.75 3.18
CA PHE A 25 8.70 -21.12 3.00
C PHE A 25 8.99 -20.46 1.64
N THR A 26 7.97 -19.96 0.94
CA THR A 26 8.20 -19.05 -0.19
C THR A 26 8.59 -17.66 0.34
N GLY A 27 9.72 -17.59 1.09
CA GLY A 27 10.20 -16.33 1.65
C GLY A 27 10.86 -15.45 0.58
N PHE A 28 10.66 -14.13 0.71
CA PHE A 28 11.32 -13.12 -0.13
C PHE A 28 12.85 -13.16 0.00
N ASP A 29 13.37 -13.61 1.13
CA ASP A 29 14.82 -13.77 1.37
C ASP A 29 15.45 -14.79 0.43
N ARG A 30 14.73 -15.80 -0.02
CA ARG A 30 15.25 -16.76 -1.00
C ARG A 30 15.62 -16.11 -2.34
N ALA A 31 14.93 -15.04 -2.75
CA ALA A 31 15.30 -14.34 -3.97
C ALA A 31 16.58 -13.50 -3.82
N LEU A 32 16.78 -12.86 -2.67
CA LEU A 32 18.00 -12.10 -2.37
C LEU A 32 19.17 -13.04 -2.07
N GLU A 33 18.92 -14.09 -1.31
CA GLU A 33 19.89 -15.15 -1.03
C GLU A 33 20.25 -15.89 -2.31
N GLY A 34 19.28 -16.22 -3.16
CA GLY A 34 19.50 -16.76 -4.49
C GLY A 34 20.43 -15.89 -5.33
N ALA A 35 20.20 -14.59 -5.41
CA ALA A 35 21.05 -13.66 -6.14
C ALA A 35 22.48 -13.57 -5.53
N HIS A 36 22.62 -13.72 -4.21
CA HIS A 36 23.92 -13.78 -3.56
C HIS A 36 24.64 -15.10 -3.89
N ILE A 37 23.93 -16.21 -3.83
CA ILE A 37 24.44 -17.55 -4.16
C ILE A 37 24.83 -17.61 -5.63
N HIS A 38 24.01 -17.12 -6.55
CA HIS A 38 24.37 -17.03 -7.98
C HIS A 38 25.71 -16.31 -8.16
N ARG A 39 25.87 -15.13 -7.57
CA ARG A 39 27.15 -14.38 -7.63
C ARG A 39 28.33 -15.12 -6.99
N LYS A 40 28.09 -15.86 -5.90
CA LYS A 40 29.11 -16.71 -5.23
C LYS A 40 29.56 -17.84 -6.16
N LEU A 41 28.60 -18.55 -6.79
CA LEU A 41 28.89 -19.65 -7.71
C LEU A 41 29.57 -19.16 -9.00
N GLN A 42 29.07 -18.07 -9.58
CA GLN A 42 29.64 -17.44 -10.76
C GLN A 42 31.10 -17.01 -10.55
N LYS A 43 31.41 -16.39 -9.39
CA LYS A 43 32.78 -16.02 -9.02
C LYS A 43 33.68 -17.24 -8.80
N ALA A 44 33.15 -18.31 -8.24
CA ALA A 44 33.91 -19.55 -7.99
C ALA A 44 34.17 -20.36 -9.26
N ALA A 45 33.44 -20.10 -10.34
CA ALA A 45 33.57 -20.83 -11.61
C ALA A 45 34.84 -20.48 -12.44
N GLY A 46 35.56 -19.40 -12.09
CA GLY A 46 36.83 -19.02 -12.72
C GLY A 46 36.72 -18.13 -13.97
N ASP A 47 37.89 -17.78 -14.56
CA ASP A 47 38.00 -16.74 -15.61
C ASP A 47 37.33 -17.10 -16.96
N GLY A 48 37.05 -18.38 -17.22
CA GLY A 48 36.36 -18.84 -18.43
C GLY A 48 34.82 -18.80 -18.36
N TYR A 49 34.25 -18.44 -17.21
CA TYR A 49 32.82 -18.42 -16.97
C TYR A 49 32.23 -17.02 -17.24
N GLN A 50 31.37 -16.91 -18.26
CA GLN A 50 30.64 -15.69 -18.57
C GLN A 50 29.33 -15.67 -17.81
N ALA A 51 29.21 -14.81 -16.82
CA ALA A 51 28.01 -14.67 -15.99
C ALA A 51 27.00 -13.72 -16.61
N GLU A 52 25.69 -13.94 -16.37
CA GLU A 52 24.58 -13.05 -16.72
C GLU A 52 24.57 -12.66 -18.21
N VAL A 53 24.76 -13.63 -19.10
CA VAL A 53 24.87 -13.37 -20.55
C VAL A 53 23.49 -13.05 -21.13
N PHE A 54 23.35 -11.81 -21.62
CA PHE A 54 22.10 -11.40 -22.30
C PHE A 54 22.00 -12.07 -23.67
N LEU A 55 20.87 -12.73 -23.92
CA LEU A 55 20.54 -13.41 -25.16
C LEU A 55 19.21 -12.89 -25.68
N SER A 56 19.13 -12.65 -26.98
CA SER A 56 17.90 -12.24 -27.66
C SER A 56 17.84 -12.86 -29.05
N VAL A 57 16.64 -13.24 -29.51
CA VAL A 57 16.41 -13.77 -30.85
C VAL A 57 15.03 -13.40 -31.35
N GLU A 58 14.91 -13.19 -32.65
CA GLU A 58 13.63 -13.13 -33.34
C GLU A 58 13.32 -14.48 -33.99
N ARG A 59 12.12 -15.01 -33.70
CA ARG A 59 11.61 -16.26 -34.28
C ARG A 59 10.19 -16.05 -34.79
N GLN A 60 9.84 -16.76 -35.87
CA GLN A 60 8.49 -16.74 -36.41
C GLN A 60 7.77 -18.06 -36.14
N ALA A 61 6.57 -17.98 -35.60
CA ALA A 61 5.68 -19.11 -35.40
C ALA A 61 4.23 -18.66 -35.64
N GLU A 62 3.45 -19.49 -36.41
CA GLU A 62 2.03 -19.24 -36.66
C GLU A 62 1.70 -17.81 -37.16
N GLY A 63 2.59 -17.21 -37.97
CA GLY A 63 2.42 -15.88 -38.55
C GLY A 63 2.72 -14.71 -37.57
N ILE A 64 3.26 -14.99 -36.41
CA ILE A 64 3.67 -14.01 -35.39
C ILE A 64 5.20 -13.99 -35.30
N THR A 65 5.78 -12.79 -35.19
CA THR A 65 7.20 -12.62 -34.89
C THR A 65 7.37 -12.48 -33.38
N PHE A 66 8.08 -13.41 -32.75
CA PHE A 66 8.42 -13.36 -31.34
C PHE A 66 9.83 -12.84 -31.16
N THR A 67 9.99 -11.78 -30.37
CA THR A 67 11.28 -11.32 -29.87
C THR A 67 11.44 -11.90 -28.48
N LEU A 68 12.26 -12.94 -28.35
CA LEU A 68 12.58 -13.57 -27.08
C LEU A 68 13.82 -12.95 -26.51
N GLU A 69 13.84 -12.68 -25.20
CA GLU A 69 14.99 -12.11 -24.51
C GLU A 69 15.11 -12.66 -23.09
N GLY A 70 16.34 -12.74 -22.61
CA GLY A 70 16.63 -13.17 -21.25
C GLY A 70 18.13 -13.16 -20.95
N ARG A 71 18.48 -13.52 -19.73
CA ARG A 71 19.87 -13.66 -19.27
C ARG A 71 20.11 -15.07 -18.80
N ALA A 72 21.06 -15.77 -19.46
CA ALA A 72 21.56 -17.04 -18.99
C ALA A 72 22.44 -16.82 -17.76
N ASP A 73 22.28 -17.62 -16.71
CA ASP A 73 23.06 -17.48 -15.47
C ASP A 73 24.56 -17.63 -15.71
N GLY A 74 24.93 -18.52 -16.65
CA GLY A 74 26.31 -18.65 -17.05
C GLY A 74 26.53 -19.40 -18.36
N ILE A 75 27.62 -19.05 -19.05
CA ILE A 75 28.08 -19.73 -20.26
C ILE A 75 29.58 -19.94 -20.15
N PHE A 76 30.07 -21.14 -20.40
CA PHE A 76 31.49 -21.48 -20.40
C PHE A 76 31.81 -22.63 -21.35
N THR A 77 33.09 -22.86 -21.60
CA THR A 77 33.58 -24.03 -22.35
C THR A 77 34.18 -25.02 -21.38
N ASP A 78 33.74 -26.28 -21.43
CA ASP A 78 34.29 -27.33 -20.57
C ASP A 78 35.67 -27.83 -21.04
N GLU A 79 36.27 -28.77 -20.28
CA GLU A 79 37.57 -29.32 -20.56
C GLU A 79 37.65 -30.09 -21.90
N THR A 80 36.49 -30.49 -22.44
CA THR A 80 36.40 -31.17 -23.76
C THR A 80 36.31 -30.21 -24.92
N GLY A 81 36.23 -28.89 -24.63
CA GLY A 81 36.00 -27.85 -25.62
C GLY A 81 34.53 -27.67 -26.03
N THR A 82 33.60 -28.30 -25.31
CA THR A 82 32.14 -28.15 -25.52
C THR A 82 31.58 -26.97 -24.75
N VAL A 83 30.77 -26.16 -25.41
CA VAL A 83 30.07 -25.05 -24.74
C VAL A 83 28.99 -25.58 -23.79
N VAL A 84 28.89 -24.99 -22.63
CA VAL A 84 27.91 -25.31 -21.58
C VAL A 84 27.10 -24.07 -21.23
N ILE A 85 25.78 -24.18 -21.31
CA ILE A 85 24.82 -23.22 -20.76
C ILE A 85 24.51 -23.68 -19.33
N ASP A 86 24.75 -22.86 -18.35
CA ASP A 86 24.54 -23.16 -16.93
C ASP A 86 23.33 -22.40 -16.39
N GLU A 87 22.35 -23.10 -15.92
CA GLU A 87 21.15 -22.58 -15.25
C GLU A 87 21.23 -22.89 -13.76
N ILE A 88 21.38 -21.87 -12.94
CA ILE A 88 21.59 -22.00 -11.50
C ILE A 88 20.24 -21.84 -10.77
N LYS A 89 19.96 -22.77 -9.88
CA LYS A 89 18.77 -22.74 -9.03
C LYS A 89 19.12 -22.99 -7.57
N THR A 90 18.57 -22.18 -6.70
CA THR A 90 18.62 -22.40 -5.25
C THR A 90 17.39 -23.20 -4.81
N THR A 91 17.56 -24.15 -3.91
CA THR A 91 16.49 -24.98 -3.39
C THR A 91 16.72 -25.36 -1.93
N ALA A 92 15.63 -25.53 -1.18
CA ALA A 92 15.66 -26.12 0.16
C ALA A 92 15.26 -27.61 0.16
N VAL A 93 14.96 -28.16 -1.00
CA VAL A 93 14.67 -29.60 -1.12
C VAL A 93 15.89 -30.39 -0.63
N PRO A 94 15.70 -31.45 0.22
CA PRO A 94 16.78 -32.26 0.68
C PRO A 94 17.64 -32.80 -0.46
N PRO A 95 18.98 -32.89 -0.32
CA PRO A 95 19.87 -33.29 -1.41
C PRO A 95 19.50 -34.62 -2.08
N GLU A 96 19.00 -35.57 -1.30
CA GLU A 96 18.56 -36.90 -1.75
C GLU A 96 17.26 -36.86 -2.59
N GLU A 97 16.48 -35.83 -2.50
CA GLU A 97 15.23 -35.62 -3.25
C GLU A 97 15.42 -34.73 -4.48
N ILE A 98 16.60 -34.12 -4.66
CA ILE A 98 16.91 -33.29 -5.83
C ILE A 98 17.17 -34.21 -7.03
N THR A 99 16.21 -34.23 -7.96
CA THR A 99 16.32 -35.02 -9.19
C THR A 99 16.43 -34.09 -10.41
N GLU A 100 16.93 -34.63 -11.51
CA GLU A 100 17.06 -33.85 -12.75
C GLU A 100 15.71 -33.40 -13.34
N ASP A 101 14.63 -34.11 -13.08
CA ASP A 101 13.30 -33.84 -13.57
C ASP A 101 12.38 -33.15 -12.52
N MET A 102 12.97 -32.67 -11.42
CA MET A 102 12.24 -32.02 -10.32
C MET A 102 11.36 -30.84 -10.79
N ASN A 103 11.83 -30.07 -11.76
CA ASN A 103 11.07 -28.96 -12.32
C ASN A 103 11.35 -28.81 -13.83
N PRO A 104 10.37 -29.12 -14.71
CA PRO A 104 10.56 -29.05 -16.15
C PRO A 104 10.89 -27.63 -16.68
N CYS A 105 10.49 -26.58 -15.95
CA CYS A 105 10.80 -25.21 -16.34
C CYS A 105 12.31 -24.90 -16.29
N HIS A 106 13.07 -25.57 -15.41
CA HIS A 106 14.51 -25.31 -15.29
C HIS A 106 15.27 -25.80 -16.52
N TRP A 107 15.00 -27.04 -16.97
CA TRP A 107 15.54 -27.53 -18.24
C TRP A 107 15.13 -26.67 -19.41
N ALA A 108 13.85 -26.33 -19.48
CA ALA A 108 13.31 -25.53 -20.58
C ALA A 108 13.98 -24.15 -20.69
N GLN A 109 14.29 -23.49 -19.59
CA GLN A 109 15.02 -22.21 -19.60
C GLN A 109 16.41 -22.41 -20.21
N GLY A 110 17.19 -23.38 -19.69
CA GLY A 110 18.51 -23.68 -20.22
C GLY A 110 18.50 -24.11 -21.69
N MET A 111 17.52 -24.89 -22.11
CA MET A 111 17.35 -25.29 -23.52
C MET A 111 17.03 -24.11 -24.44
N VAL A 112 16.16 -23.18 -24.03
CA VAL A 112 15.87 -21.98 -24.82
C VAL A 112 17.09 -21.09 -24.92
N TYR A 113 17.83 -20.87 -23.84
CA TYR A 113 19.12 -20.16 -23.90
C TYR A 113 20.11 -20.88 -24.81
N GLY A 114 20.17 -22.22 -24.73
CA GLY A 114 20.98 -23.05 -25.61
C GLY A 114 20.65 -22.91 -27.07
N ALA A 115 19.35 -22.91 -27.43
CA ALA A 115 18.89 -22.70 -28.80
C ALA A 115 19.37 -21.36 -29.38
N ILE A 116 19.22 -20.29 -28.60
CA ILE A 116 19.62 -18.96 -29.01
C ILE A 116 21.14 -18.87 -29.17
N TYR A 117 21.89 -19.34 -28.20
CA TYR A 117 23.36 -19.26 -28.22
C TYR A 117 23.97 -20.14 -29.31
N ALA A 118 23.49 -21.39 -29.49
CA ALA A 118 23.96 -22.28 -30.57
C ALA A 118 23.75 -21.68 -31.95
N ALA A 119 22.57 -21.08 -32.19
CA ALA A 119 22.29 -20.39 -33.44
C ALA A 119 23.20 -19.17 -33.67
N GLN A 120 23.44 -18.36 -32.66
CA GLN A 120 24.31 -17.16 -32.76
C GLN A 120 25.78 -17.50 -32.96
N GLN A 121 26.26 -18.61 -32.40
CA GLN A 121 27.66 -19.04 -32.48
C GLN A 121 27.87 -20.13 -33.55
N SER A 122 26.81 -20.54 -34.27
CA SER A 122 26.86 -21.62 -35.28
C SER A 122 27.41 -22.94 -34.71
N LEU A 123 27.00 -23.29 -33.49
CA LEU A 123 27.43 -24.52 -32.82
C LEU A 123 26.52 -25.68 -33.21
N PRO A 124 27.05 -26.84 -33.63
CA PRO A 124 26.22 -27.99 -33.98
C PRO A 124 25.56 -28.65 -32.75
N GLU A 125 26.16 -28.48 -31.62
CA GLU A 125 25.74 -29.06 -30.32
C GLU A 125 26.34 -28.30 -29.16
N LEU A 126 25.71 -28.42 -27.99
CA LEU A 126 26.19 -27.88 -26.72
C LEU A 126 25.64 -28.71 -25.54
N ASN A 127 26.16 -28.44 -24.37
CA ASN A 127 25.64 -28.98 -23.12
C ASN A 127 24.78 -27.95 -22.41
N VAL A 128 23.64 -28.37 -21.83
CA VAL A 128 22.89 -27.62 -20.83
C VAL A 128 23.14 -28.26 -19.48
N ARG A 129 23.48 -27.44 -18.50
CA ARG A 129 23.74 -27.84 -17.13
C ARG A 129 22.74 -27.19 -16.20
N LEU A 130 22.07 -27.97 -15.34
CA LEU A 130 21.34 -27.48 -14.19
C LEU A 130 22.24 -27.54 -12.98
N THR A 131 22.44 -26.43 -12.31
CA THR A 131 23.22 -26.32 -11.07
C THR A 131 22.28 -25.99 -9.92
N TYR A 132 21.93 -26.98 -9.11
CA TYR A 132 21.17 -26.79 -7.89
C TYR A 132 22.11 -26.53 -6.71
N TYR A 133 21.86 -25.43 -6.01
CA TYR A 133 22.50 -25.15 -4.74
C TYR A 133 21.49 -25.37 -3.63
N GLN A 134 21.75 -26.34 -2.78
CA GLN A 134 20.93 -26.61 -1.62
C GLN A 134 21.34 -25.66 -0.48
N ILE A 135 20.38 -24.83 -0.03
CA ILE A 135 20.65 -23.66 0.82
C ILE A 135 21.15 -24.07 2.21
N ASP A 136 20.61 -25.15 2.81
CA ASP A 136 20.86 -25.53 4.20
C ASP A 136 22.17 -26.29 4.38
N THR A 137 22.64 -27.00 3.34
CA THR A 137 23.83 -27.83 3.39
C THR A 137 25.00 -27.31 2.58
N ASP A 138 24.83 -26.21 1.86
CA ASP A 138 25.80 -25.67 0.88
C ASP A 138 26.17 -26.67 -0.22
N GLN A 139 25.40 -27.74 -0.39
CA GLN A 139 25.70 -28.76 -1.41
C GLN A 139 25.32 -28.27 -2.80
N ILE A 140 26.18 -28.64 -3.77
CA ILE A 140 25.94 -28.30 -5.19
C ILE A 140 25.73 -29.61 -5.95
N ILE A 141 24.57 -29.75 -6.55
CA ILE A 141 24.20 -30.90 -7.37
C ILE A 141 24.05 -30.43 -8.81
N ARG A 142 24.68 -31.15 -9.73
CA ARG A 142 24.70 -30.78 -11.14
C ARG A 142 24.20 -31.92 -12.00
N PHE A 143 23.31 -31.54 -12.95
CA PHE A 143 22.85 -32.43 -14.00
C PHE A 143 23.24 -31.83 -15.33
N ILE A 144 23.76 -32.64 -16.27
CA ILE A 144 24.22 -32.18 -17.59
C ILE A 144 23.55 -33.04 -18.65
N ARG A 145 22.98 -32.40 -19.66
CA ARG A 145 22.44 -33.04 -20.85
C ARG A 145 23.04 -32.38 -22.09
N ARG A 146 23.40 -33.22 -23.08
CA ARG A 146 23.89 -32.78 -24.39
C ARG A 146 22.72 -32.65 -25.34
N PHE A 147 22.72 -31.58 -26.11
CA PHE A 147 21.70 -31.30 -27.14
C PHE A 147 22.37 -30.89 -28.45
N THR A 148 21.83 -31.36 -29.54
CA THR A 148 22.13 -30.81 -30.87
C THR A 148 21.37 -29.50 -31.07
N GLN A 149 21.87 -28.66 -31.96
CA GLN A 149 21.17 -27.43 -32.33
C GLN A 149 19.76 -27.73 -32.85
N GLN A 150 19.60 -28.80 -33.64
CA GLN A 150 18.29 -29.17 -34.17
C GLN A 150 17.29 -29.49 -33.03
N GLU A 151 17.68 -30.29 -32.05
CA GLU A 151 16.80 -30.62 -30.91
C GLU A 151 16.37 -29.36 -30.12
N LEU A 152 17.30 -28.42 -29.93
CA LEU A 152 17.03 -27.17 -29.25
C LEU A 152 16.10 -26.25 -30.07
N ASP A 153 16.32 -26.15 -31.37
CA ASP A 153 15.47 -25.38 -32.27
C ASP A 153 14.05 -25.97 -32.33
N GLU A 154 13.93 -27.30 -32.48
CA GLU A 154 12.63 -28.00 -32.47
C GLU A 154 11.88 -27.80 -31.15
N PHE A 155 12.59 -27.82 -30.05
CA PHE A 155 12.01 -27.56 -28.71
C PHE A 155 11.49 -26.12 -28.60
N LEU A 156 12.30 -25.14 -29.01
CA LEU A 156 11.90 -23.73 -29.01
C LEU A 156 10.70 -23.47 -29.90
N ASP A 157 10.73 -24.00 -31.14
CA ASP A 157 9.63 -23.84 -32.09
C ASP A 157 8.33 -24.48 -31.57
N LYS A 158 8.43 -25.63 -30.90
CA LYS A 158 7.28 -26.26 -30.21
C LYS A 158 6.70 -25.38 -29.13
N LEU A 159 7.53 -24.75 -28.29
CA LEU A 159 7.06 -23.82 -27.27
C LEU A 159 6.35 -22.61 -27.90
N LEU A 160 6.93 -22.05 -28.96
CA LEU A 160 6.33 -20.92 -29.66
C LEU A 160 5.00 -21.25 -30.30
N CYS A 161 4.90 -22.42 -30.95
CA CYS A 161 3.62 -22.92 -31.51
C CYS A 161 2.56 -23.11 -30.41
N GLN A 162 2.95 -23.59 -29.24
CA GLN A 162 2.03 -23.74 -28.10
C GLN A 162 1.58 -22.38 -27.52
N TYR A 163 2.47 -21.38 -27.54
CA TYR A 163 2.15 -20.03 -27.03
C TYR A 163 1.41 -19.17 -28.07
N ALA A 164 1.57 -19.44 -29.36
CA ALA A 164 1.00 -18.64 -30.44
C ALA A 164 -0.51 -18.37 -30.30
N PRO A 165 -1.38 -19.32 -29.90
CA PRO A 165 -2.81 -19.03 -29.68
C PRO A 165 -3.05 -17.96 -28.59
N TRP A 166 -2.24 -17.93 -27.55
CA TRP A 166 -2.30 -16.93 -26.48
C TRP A 166 -1.83 -15.56 -26.97
N ALA A 167 -0.72 -15.54 -27.71
CA ALA A 167 -0.20 -14.33 -28.35
C ALA A 167 -1.22 -13.76 -29.35
N GLN A 168 -1.83 -14.61 -30.19
CA GLN A 168 -2.85 -14.19 -31.12
C GLN A 168 -4.07 -13.58 -30.45
N ARG A 169 -4.56 -14.23 -29.36
CA ARG A 169 -5.66 -13.70 -28.52
C ARG A 169 -5.31 -12.33 -27.95
N ARG A 170 -4.07 -12.13 -27.52
CA ARG A 170 -3.59 -10.83 -27.00
C ARG A 170 -3.57 -9.76 -28.09
N ILE A 171 -3.01 -10.07 -29.25
CA ILE A 171 -2.95 -9.17 -30.41
C ILE A 171 -4.35 -8.73 -30.84
N GLU A 172 -5.26 -9.69 -31.00
CA GLU A 172 -6.66 -9.42 -31.40
C GLU A 172 -7.38 -8.56 -30.35
N TRP A 173 -7.15 -8.87 -29.06
CA TRP A 173 -7.69 -8.06 -27.99
C TRP A 173 -7.15 -6.64 -27.99
N ASP A 174 -5.85 -6.46 -28.14
CA ASP A 174 -5.20 -5.14 -28.14
C ASP A 174 -5.69 -4.26 -29.30
N VAL A 175 -5.91 -4.84 -30.48
CA VAL A 175 -6.52 -4.14 -31.62
C VAL A 175 -7.96 -3.72 -31.30
N LYS A 176 -8.79 -4.66 -30.84
CA LYS A 176 -10.19 -4.42 -30.49
C LYS A 176 -10.32 -3.39 -29.38
N ARG A 177 -9.53 -3.52 -28.31
CA ARG A 177 -9.45 -2.58 -27.19
C ARG A 177 -9.09 -1.18 -27.68
N THR A 178 -7.99 -1.06 -28.42
CA THR A 178 -7.48 0.23 -28.89
C THR A 178 -8.51 0.96 -29.75
N GLN A 179 -9.15 0.26 -30.70
CA GLN A 179 -10.23 0.84 -31.51
C GLN A 179 -11.43 1.26 -30.68
N SER A 180 -11.84 0.43 -29.71
CA SER A 180 -12.97 0.69 -28.83
C SER A 180 -12.70 1.86 -27.90
N LEU A 181 -11.51 1.93 -27.30
CA LEU A 181 -11.12 3.05 -26.43
C LEU A 181 -10.91 4.36 -27.21
N ALA A 182 -10.41 4.29 -28.45
CA ALA A 182 -10.34 5.48 -29.32
C ALA A 182 -11.73 6.07 -29.62
N ALA A 183 -12.76 5.22 -29.71
CA ALA A 183 -14.15 5.63 -29.91
C ALA A 183 -14.87 5.99 -28.59
N LEU A 184 -14.23 5.79 -27.40
CA LEU A 184 -14.84 5.98 -26.09
C LEU A 184 -15.44 7.38 -25.91
N GLN A 185 -16.69 7.46 -25.47
CA GLN A 185 -17.39 8.70 -25.20
C GLN A 185 -17.66 8.85 -23.69
N PHE A 186 -17.78 10.10 -23.25
CA PHE A 186 -18.11 10.39 -21.87
C PHE A 186 -19.51 9.87 -21.52
N PRO A 187 -19.71 9.11 -20.42
CA PRO A 187 -20.96 8.35 -20.19
C PRO A 187 -22.12 9.19 -19.63
N PHE A 188 -21.96 10.50 -19.54
CA PHE A 188 -23.01 11.42 -19.08
C PHE A 188 -23.30 12.46 -20.15
N ALA A 189 -24.53 12.99 -20.15
CA ALA A 189 -24.96 14.00 -21.11
C ALA A 189 -24.14 15.31 -21.02
N GLN A 190 -23.66 15.66 -19.81
CA GLN A 190 -22.88 16.88 -19.58
C GLN A 190 -21.80 16.65 -18.53
N TYR A 191 -20.70 17.37 -18.63
CA TYR A 191 -19.68 17.45 -17.58
C TYR A 191 -20.18 18.34 -16.43
N ARG A 192 -19.87 17.95 -15.21
CA ARG A 192 -20.01 18.83 -14.04
C ARG A 192 -18.99 19.97 -14.12
N PRO A 193 -19.25 21.12 -13.46
CA PRO A 193 -18.25 22.20 -13.37
C PRO A 193 -16.90 21.65 -12.84
N GLY A 194 -15.79 22.05 -13.48
CA GLY A 194 -14.44 21.56 -13.15
C GLY A 194 -14.10 20.15 -13.65
N GLN A 195 -15.07 19.28 -13.90
CA GLN A 195 -14.84 17.88 -14.30
C GLN A 195 -14.07 17.77 -15.62
N ARG A 196 -14.43 18.57 -16.63
CA ARG A 196 -13.75 18.61 -17.93
C ARG A 196 -12.31 19.13 -17.81
N ALA A 197 -12.07 20.07 -16.89
CA ALA A 197 -10.72 20.59 -16.63
C ALA A 197 -9.83 19.50 -16.03
N MET A 198 -10.33 18.76 -15.02
CA MET A 198 -9.62 17.61 -14.43
C MET A 198 -9.30 16.56 -15.49
N ALA A 199 -10.30 16.16 -16.26
CA ALA A 199 -10.12 15.16 -17.31
C ALA A 199 -9.06 15.60 -18.34
N GLY A 200 -9.05 16.88 -18.73
CA GLY A 200 -8.06 17.44 -19.64
C GLY A 200 -6.64 17.45 -19.09
N GLU A 201 -6.46 17.72 -17.79
CA GLU A 201 -5.12 17.67 -17.17
C GLU A 201 -4.60 16.23 -17.08
N ILE A 202 -5.43 15.28 -16.68
CA ILE A 202 -5.05 13.87 -16.62
C ILE A 202 -4.75 13.33 -18.02
N TYR A 203 -5.58 13.65 -19.02
CA TYR A 203 -5.31 13.26 -20.41
C TYR A 203 -3.96 13.77 -20.89
N ARG A 204 -3.63 15.06 -20.63
CA ARG A 204 -2.34 15.65 -21.00
C ARG A 204 -1.18 14.95 -20.29
N ALA A 205 -1.33 14.60 -19.01
CA ALA A 205 -0.32 13.87 -18.26
C ALA A 205 -0.07 12.47 -18.87
N CYS A 206 -1.13 11.71 -19.17
CA CYS A 206 -1.02 10.39 -19.80
C CYS A 206 -0.35 10.47 -21.17
N ARG A 207 -0.70 11.49 -21.97
CA ARG A 207 -0.16 11.67 -23.32
C ARG A 207 1.29 12.11 -23.35
N ALA A 208 1.72 12.97 -22.42
CA ALA A 208 3.10 13.47 -22.36
C ALA A 208 4.12 12.35 -22.13
N GLY A 209 3.81 11.37 -21.28
CA GLY A 209 4.64 10.19 -21.07
C GLY A 209 6.04 10.49 -20.54
N LYS A 210 6.99 9.57 -20.81
CA LYS A 210 8.41 9.73 -20.52
C LYS A 210 9.04 10.63 -21.57
N THR A 211 9.78 11.65 -21.13
CA THR A 211 10.56 12.53 -22.01
C THR A 211 12.05 12.38 -21.72
N ALA A 212 12.91 12.89 -22.61
CA ALA A 212 14.36 12.86 -22.40
C ALA A 212 14.78 13.56 -21.08
N ASP A 213 14.04 14.59 -20.68
CA ASP A 213 14.29 15.38 -19.47
C ASP A 213 13.60 14.80 -18.22
N CYS A 214 12.63 13.89 -18.40
CA CYS A 214 11.85 13.28 -17.32
C CYS A 214 11.88 11.76 -17.43
N LYS A 215 12.95 11.13 -16.96
CA LYS A 215 13.16 9.67 -17.01
C LYS A 215 12.10 8.90 -16.19
N GLY A 216 11.50 9.55 -15.20
CA GLY A 216 10.51 8.96 -14.31
C GLY A 216 9.05 9.06 -14.77
N GLY A 217 8.79 9.50 -16.02
CA GLY A 217 7.44 9.72 -16.52
C GLY A 217 6.79 11.02 -16.00
N THR A 218 5.64 11.40 -16.57
CA THR A 218 4.94 12.64 -16.20
C THR A 218 4.16 12.46 -14.90
N ARG A 219 4.25 13.44 -13.99
CA ARG A 219 3.55 13.44 -12.71
C ARG A 219 2.63 14.64 -12.58
N LEU A 220 1.39 14.38 -12.11
CA LEU A 220 0.36 15.38 -11.91
C LEU A 220 -0.23 15.26 -10.50
N PHE A 221 -0.24 16.35 -9.75
CA PHE A 221 -1.08 16.51 -8.57
C PHE A 221 -2.36 17.28 -8.94
N CYS A 222 -3.51 16.68 -8.64
CA CYS A 222 -4.80 17.29 -8.90
C CYS A 222 -5.62 17.39 -7.62
N GLN A 223 -5.70 18.60 -7.06
CA GLN A 223 -6.63 18.88 -5.98
C GLN A 223 -8.01 19.10 -6.58
N ALA A 224 -8.91 18.14 -6.36
CA ALA A 224 -10.25 18.15 -6.91
C ALA A 224 -11.30 18.02 -5.80
N PRO A 225 -12.13 19.04 -5.55
CA PRO A 225 -13.14 19.03 -4.50
C PRO A 225 -14.08 17.82 -4.58
N THR A 226 -14.74 17.52 -3.47
CA THR A 226 -15.82 16.51 -3.43
C THR A 226 -16.94 16.89 -4.42
N GLY A 227 -17.64 15.89 -4.96
CA GLY A 227 -18.78 16.13 -5.88
C GLY A 227 -18.41 16.40 -7.35
N ILE A 228 -17.15 16.68 -7.67
CA ILE A 228 -16.69 16.90 -9.06
C ILE A 228 -16.76 15.63 -9.92
N GLY A 229 -16.88 14.45 -9.30
CA GLY A 229 -16.82 13.17 -10.02
C GLY A 229 -15.41 12.73 -10.36
N LYS A 230 -14.49 12.78 -9.38
CA LYS A 230 -13.05 12.48 -9.51
C LYS A 230 -12.76 11.18 -10.25
N THR A 231 -13.42 10.08 -9.86
CA THR A 231 -13.18 8.75 -10.39
C THR A 231 -13.40 8.69 -11.90
N MET A 232 -14.54 9.16 -12.39
CA MET A 232 -14.83 9.20 -13.82
C MET A 232 -13.92 10.21 -14.55
N SER A 233 -13.63 11.36 -13.91
CA SER A 233 -12.72 12.38 -14.46
C SER A 233 -11.26 11.90 -14.59
N ALA A 234 -10.91 10.83 -13.87
CA ALA A 234 -9.59 10.19 -13.95
C ALA A 234 -9.60 8.99 -14.92
N LEU A 235 -10.53 8.07 -14.78
CA LEU A 235 -10.61 6.86 -15.60
C LEU A 235 -10.87 7.16 -17.08
N PHE A 236 -11.89 7.96 -17.38
CA PHE A 236 -12.28 8.24 -18.77
C PHE A 236 -11.12 8.80 -19.62
N PRO A 237 -10.41 9.88 -19.21
CA PRO A 237 -9.32 10.43 -20.01
C PRO A 237 -8.10 9.53 -20.11
N ALA A 238 -7.80 8.74 -19.07
CA ALA A 238 -6.70 7.77 -19.11
C ALA A 238 -7.00 6.64 -20.09
N LEU A 239 -8.22 6.08 -20.07
CA LEU A 239 -8.67 5.09 -21.05
C LEU A 239 -8.68 5.65 -22.48
N LYS A 240 -9.08 6.90 -22.66
CA LYS A 240 -9.03 7.59 -23.96
C LYS A 240 -7.59 7.72 -24.47
N ALA A 241 -6.64 8.08 -23.58
CA ALA A 241 -5.22 8.15 -23.90
C ALA A 241 -4.66 6.77 -24.31
N MET A 242 -5.07 5.69 -23.61
CA MET A 242 -4.71 4.32 -24.01
C MET A 242 -5.23 3.96 -25.41
N GLY A 243 -6.45 4.37 -25.74
CA GLY A 243 -7.02 4.18 -27.09
C GLY A 243 -6.25 4.90 -28.20
N GLU A 244 -5.45 5.89 -27.84
CA GLU A 244 -4.57 6.64 -28.75
C GLU A 244 -3.10 6.14 -28.71
N GLY A 245 -2.84 4.99 -28.07
CA GLY A 245 -1.51 4.40 -27.95
C GLY A 245 -0.64 5.04 -26.84
N ASN A 246 -1.25 5.77 -25.90
CA ASN A 246 -0.54 6.41 -24.79
C ASN A 246 -0.74 5.61 -23.49
N GLY A 247 -0.23 4.41 -23.44
CA GLY A 247 -0.28 3.52 -22.30
C GLY A 247 -0.83 2.14 -22.64
N GLU A 248 -0.24 1.11 -22.07
CA GLU A 248 -0.64 -0.30 -22.30
C GLU A 248 -1.60 -0.80 -21.22
N LYS A 249 -1.43 -0.36 -19.98
CA LYS A 249 -2.19 -0.82 -18.83
C LYS A 249 -2.40 0.32 -17.82
N LEU A 250 -3.56 0.34 -17.20
CA LEU A 250 -3.94 1.31 -16.20
C LEU A 250 -4.03 0.66 -14.82
N PHE A 251 -3.36 1.25 -13.83
CA PHE A 251 -3.45 0.88 -12.43
C PHE A 251 -4.20 1.97 -11.67
N TYR A 252 -5.38 1.63 -11.14
CA TYR A 252 -6.17 2.50 -10.27
C TYR A 252 -5.91 2.11 -8.81
N LEU A 253 -5.18 2.95 -8.09
CA LEU A 253 -4.66 2.65 -6.77
C LEU A 253 -5.33 3.52 -5.69
N THR A 254 -5.78 2.91 -4.62
CA THR A 254 -6.48 3.60 -3.53
C THR A 254 -6.27 2.91 -2.19
N ALA A 255 -6.37 3.68 -1.09
CA ALA A 255 -6.18 3.16 0.27
C ALA A 255 -7.41 2.41 0.83
N ARG A 256 -8.56 2.37 0.12
CA ARG A 256 -9.85 1.94 0.70
C ARG A 256 -10.71 1.13 -0.26
N ASN A 257 -11.40 0.14 0.29
CA ASN A 257 -12.36 -0.69 -0.45
C ASN A 257 -13.52 0.14 -1.06
N THR A 258 -14.03 1.14 -0.33
CA THR A 258 -15.13 2.00 -0.82
C THR A 258 -14.76 2.81 -2.07
N THR A 259 -13.52 3.21 -2.20
CA THR A 259 -13.02 3.89 -3.41
C THR A 259 -12.69 2.92 -4.53
N GLN A 260 -12.37 1.66 -4.22
CA GLN A 260 -12.28 0.57 -5.22
C GLN A 260 -13.65 0.34 -5.86
N THR A 261 -14.70 0.19 -5.06
CA THR A 261 -16.08 0.05 -5.55
C THR A 261 -16.50 1.22 -6.43
N ALA A 262 -16.12 2.46 -6.09
CA ALA A 262 -16.40 3.62 -6.93
C ALA A 262 -15.73 3.57 -8.30
N ALA A 263 -14.54 2.95 -8.40
CA ALA A 263 -13.88 2.71 -9.68
C ALA A 263 -14.58 1.59 -10.49
N GLU A 264 -14.99 0.50 -9.82
CA GLU A 264 -15.78 -0.58 -10.42
C GLU A 264 -17.10 -0.07 -10.99
N ASP A 265 -17.83 0.75 -10.20
CA ASP A 265 -19.08 1.40 -10.64
C ASP A 265 -18.86 2.31 -11.84
N ALA A 266 -17.74 3.05 -11.87
CA ALA A 266 -17.42 3.91 -12.99
C ALA A 266 -17.14 3.10 -14.27
N LEU A 267 -16.42 2.00 -14.19
CA LEU A 267 -16.19 1.09 -15.32
C LEU A 267 -17.48 0.40 -15.78
N THR A 268 -18.30 -0.06 -14.85
CA THR A 268 -19.63 -0.66 -15.14
C THR A 268 -20.52 0.35 -15.88
N ARG A 269 -20.47 1.62 -15.46
CA ARG A 269 -21.22 2.70 -16.14
C ARG A 269 -20.69 2.96 -17.56
N LEU A 270 -19.41 2.88 -17.81
CA LEU A 270 -18.84 2.97 -19.16
C LEU A 270 -19.34 1.83 -20.04
N HIS A 271 -19.31 0.58 -19.53
CA HIS A 271 -19.85 -0.57 -20.26
C HIS A 271 -21.36 -0.46 -20.53
N THR A 272 -22.14 0.04 -19.56
CA THR A 272 -23.58 0.25 -19.72
C THR A 272 -23.89 1.31 -20.78
N ALA A 273 -23.10 2.39 -20.79
CA ALA A 273 -23.26 3.46 -21.79
C ALA A 273 -22.78 3.05 -23.20
N GLN A 274 -21.84 2.12 -23.26
CA GLN A 274 -21.27 1.62 -24.51
C GLN A 274 -21.09 0.08 -24.44
N PRO A 275 -22.16 -0.70 -24.75
CA PRO A 275 -22.12 -2.17 -24.65
C PRO A 275 -21.02 -2.84 -25.48
N GLU A 276 -20.58 -2.21 -26.58
CA GLU A 276 -19.50 -2.69 -27.44
C GLU A 276 -18.08 -2.35 -26.91
N LEU A 277 -17.99 -1.76 -25.73
CA LEU A 277 -16.71 -1.39 -25.13
C LEU A 277 -15.86 -2.64 -24.85
N ALA A 278 -14.77 -2.78 -25.56
CA ALA A 278 -13.78 -3.80 -25.30
C ALA A 278 -12.80 -3.31 -24.21
N LEU A 279 -13.08 -3.66 -22.98
CA LEU A 279 -12.28 -3.31 -21.82
C LEU A 279 -12.41 -4.42 -20.78
N ARG A 280 -11.28 -4.90 -20.27
CA ARG A 280 -11.23 -5.85 -19.14
C ARG A 280 -10.64 -5.18 -17.93
N SER A 281 -11.24 -5.41 -16.76
CA SER A 281 -10.72 -4.93 -15.49
C SER A 281 -10.70 -6.02 -14.44
N VAL A 282 -9.74 -5.94 -13.52
CA VAL A 282 -9.68 -6.82 -12.35
C VAL A 282 -9.46 -6.00 -11.08
N THR A 283 -10.17 -6.36 -10.00
CA THR A 283 -9.97 -5.79 -8.68
C THR A 283 -9.18 -6.77 -7.81
N LEU A 284 -7.96 -6.39 -7.46
CA LEU A 284 -7.11 -7.16 -6.59
C LEU A 284 -7.44 -6.86 -5.12
N THR A 285 -7.77 -7.90 -4.37
CA THR A 285 -8.09 -7.82 -2.95
C THR A 285 -7.09 -8.67 -2.16
N ALA A 286 -6.75 -8.25 -0.95
CA ALA A 286 -5.82 -8.96 -0.09
C ALA A 286 -6.25 -10.43 0.13
N LYS A 287 -5.28 -11.32 0.20
CA LYS A 287 -5.46 -12.79 0.23
C LYS A 287 -6.37 -13.24 1.37
N GLU A 288 -6.23 -12.64 2.53
CA GLU A 288 -7.01 -12.92 3.74
C GLU A 288 -8.51 -12.65 3.54
N LYS A 289 -8.84 -11.66 2.69
CA LYS A 289 -10.23 -11.24 2.43
C LYS A 289 -10.94 -12.08 1.36
N VAL A 290 -10.19 -12.71 0.47
CA VAL A 290 -10.74 -13.47 -0.66
C VAL A 290 -10.56 -14.98 -0.52
N CYS A 291 -9.80 -15.45 0.47
CA CYS A 291 -9.57 -16.86 0.71
C CYS A 291 -10.92 -17.61 0.90
N LEU A 292 -11.10 -18.69 0.13
CA LEU A 292 -12.30 -19.54 0.20
C LEU A 292 -12.13 -20.73 1.14
N HIS A 293 -10.93 -20.96 1.65
CA HIS A 293 -10.58 -22.05 2.53
C HIS A 293 -9.58 -21.60 3.60
N PRO A 294 -10.00 -20.68 4.50
CA PRO A 294 -9.14 -20.26 5.62
C PRO A 294 -9.05 -21.37 6.67
N ASP A 295 -8.02 -21.34 7.50
CA ASP A 295 -7.89 -22.18 8.69
C ASP A 295 -8.91 -21.82 9.78
N ALA A 296 -8.79 -22.49 10.95
CA ALA A 296 -9.70 -22.28 12.08
C ALA A 296 -9.60 -20.86 12.67
N GLU A 297 -8.48 -20.19 12.52
CA GLU A 297 -8.19 -18.84 12.96
C GLU A 297 -8.58 -17.78 11.91
N GLY A 298 -8.99 -18.21 10.71
CA GLY A 298 -9.37 -17.33 9.60
C GLY A 298 -8.23 -16.92 8.68
N HIS A 299 -7.05 -17.52 8.79
CA HIS A 299 -5.90 -17.23 7.96
C HIS A 299 -5.81 -18.12 6.72
N PRO A 300 -5.25 -17.64 5.59
CA PRO A 300 -5.03 -18.46 4.41
C PRO A 300 -3.93 -19.52 4.64
N ALA A 301 -4.32 -20.79 4.67
CA ALA A 301 -3.40 -21.93 4.71
C ALA A 301 -3.25 -22.53 3.31
N CYS A 302 -2.28 -22.05 2.53
CA CYS A 302 -2.10 -22.46 1.12
C CYS A 302 -1.16 -23.67 1.01
N LEU A 303 -1.56 -24.78 1.63
CA LEU A 303 -0.86 -26.05 1.55
C LEU A 303 -1.62 -26.98 0.60
N PRO A 304 -0.95 -27.66 -0.33
CA PRO A 304 -1.61 -28.56 -1.30
C PRO A 304 -2.46 -29.65 -0.64
N GLU A 305 -2.04 -30.13 0.51
CA GLU A 305 -2.72 -31.19 1.27
C GLU A 305 -4.00 -30.69 1.94
N LEU A 306 -4.08 -29.40 2.25
CA LEU A 306 -5.20 -28.81 3.00
C LEU A 306 -6.14 -28.03 2.12
N CYS A 307 -5.62 -27.28 1.14
CA CYS A 307 -6.40 -26.34 0.35
C CYS A 307 -6.73 -26.90 -1.05
N PRO A 308 -7.99 -27.21 -1.38
CA PRO A 308 -8.38 -27.76 -2.69
C PRO A 308 -8.17 -26.75 -3.83
N TYR A 309 -8.12 -25.46 -3.53
CA TYR A 309 -7.87 -24.39 -4.50
C TYR A 309 -6.38 -24.16 -4.78
N ALA A 310 -5.51 -24.59 -3.87
CA ALA A 310 -4.06 -24.56 -4.05
C ALA A 310 -3.54 -25.81 -4.76
N ASN A 311 -4.13 -26.98 -4.42
CA ASN A 311 -3.77 -28.27 -5.01
C ASN A 311 -4.03 -28.25 -6.52
N GLY A 312 -3.01 -28.55 -7.35
CA GLY A 312 -3.10 -28.58 -8.82
C GLY A 312 -3.53 -27.26 -9.47
N TYR A 313 -3.24 -26.14 -8.84
CA TYR A 313 -3.60 -24.81 -9.36
C TYR A 313 -3.07 -24.57 -10.77
N TYR A 314 -1.76 -24.84 -10.97
CA TYR A 314 -1.09 -24.55 -12.26
C TYR A 314 -1.56 -25.47 -13.40
N ASP A 315 -2.17 -26.60 -13.06
CA ASP A 315 -2.74 -27.53 -14.04
C ASP A 315 -4.09 -27.04 -14.56
N ARG A 316 -4.83 -26.23 -13.78
CA ARG A 316 -6.19 -25.75 -14.07
C ARG A 316 -6.28 -24.28 -14.47
N ILE A 317 -5.27 -23.47 -14.16
CA ILE A 317 -5.34 -22.01 -14.38
C ILE A 317 -5.53 -21.65 -15.85
N LYS A 318 -4.91 -22.37 -16.78
CA LYS A 318 -5.02 -22.09 -18.23
C LYS A 318 -6.45 -22.27 -18.75
N ASP A 319 -7.16 -23.28 -18.26
CA ASP A 319 -8.56 -23.51 -18.61
C ASP A 319 -9.45 -22.39 -18.05
N ALA A 320 -9.20 -21.98 -16.80
CA ALA A 320 -9.89 -20.85 -16.17
C ALA A 320 -9.65 -19.54 -16.96
N LEU A 321 -8.40 -19.24 -17.30
CA LEU A 321 -8.06 -18.05 -18.09
C LEU A 321 -8.72 -18.10 -19.47
N THR A 322 -8.68 -19.24 -20.16
CA THR A 322 -9.31 -19.41 -21.48
C THR A 322 -10.79 -19.05 -21.42
N ALA A 323 -11.52 -19.63 -20.46
CA ALA A 323 -12.95 -19.40 -20.31
C ALA A 323 -13.31 -17.96 -19.91
N LEU A 324 -12.48 -17.30 -19.09
CA LEU A 324 -12.73 -15.95 -18.62
C LEU A 324 -12.38 -14.89 -19.67
N LEU A 325 -11.37 -15.16 -20.50
CA LEU A 325 -10.91 -14.22 -21.53
C LEU A 325 -11.73 -14.27 -22.82
N ASP A 326 -12.71 -15.18 -22.95
CA ASP A 326 -13.63 -15.17 -24.10
C ASP A 326 -14.66 -14.02 -24.05
N GLY A 327 -14.81 -13.38 -22.84
CA GLY A 327 -15.70 -12.26 -22.62
C GLY A 327 -15.00 -10.90 -22.54
N THR A 328 -15.84 -9.86 -22.56
CA THR A 328 -15.49 -8.51 -22.07
C THR A 328 -16.08 -8.35 -20.68
N GLY A 329 -15.32 -7.95 -19.68
CA GLY A 329 -15.92 -7.77 -18.38
C GLY A 329 -14.99 -7.32 -17.27
N SER A 330 -15.63 -7.02 -16.15
CA SER A 330 -14.96 -6.67 -14.90
C SER A 330 -14.89 -7.89 -14.01
N PHE A 331 -13.70 -8.22 -13.52
CA PHE A 331 -13.47 -9.29 -12.57
C PHE A 331 -13.32 -8.67 -11.16
N ASP A 332 -14.47 -8.39 -10.56
CA ASP A 332 -14.56 -7.96 -9.17
C ASP A 332 -14.36 -9.16 -8.21
N ARG A 333 -14.41 -8.90 -6.91
CA ARG A 333 -14.27 -9.93 -5.87
C ARG A 333 -15.28 -11.07 -6.03
N ALA A 334 -16.53 -10.76 -6.37
CA ALA A 334 -17.58 -11.77 -6.51
C ALA A 334 -17.39 -12.63 -7.75
N ALA A 335 -17.02 -12.02 -8.87
CA ALA A 335 -16.70 -12.70 -10.11
C ALA A 335 -15.49 -13.64 -9.95
N LEU A 336 -14.42 -13.17 -9.30
CA LEU A 336 -13.25 -13.99 -8.99
C LEU A 336 -13.60 -15.18 -8.07
N ALA A 337 -14.40 -14.96 -7.03
CA ALA A 337 -14.83 -16.04 -6.14
C ALA A 337 -15.73 -17.08 -6.88
N GLY A 338 -16.59 -16.64 -7.78
CA GLY A 338 -17.43 -17.51 -8.63
C GLY A 338 -16.57 -18.36 -9.58
N ALA A 339 -15.63 -17.74 -10.27
CA ALA A 339 -14.68 -18.42 -11.16
C ALA A 339 -13.78 -19.40 -10.38
N ALA A 340 -13.26 -18.98 -9.23
CA ALA A 340 -12.44 -19.80 -8.37
C ALA A 340 -13.15 -21.11 -7.96
N LYS A 341 -14.43 -21.02 -7.58
CA LYS A 341 -15.26 -22.21 -7.26
C LYS A 341 -15.49 -23.10 -8.48
N ARG A 342 -15.77 -22.49 -9.65
CA ARG A 342 -16.03 -23.23 -10.88
C ARG A 342 -14.84 -24.04 -11.37
N PHE A 343 -13.64 -23.46 -11.29
CA PHE A 343 -12.42 -24.08 -11.82
C PHE A 343 -11.52 -24.68 -10.72
N SER A 344 -11.93 -24.61 -9.45
CA SER A 344 -11.15 -25.07 -8.29
C SER A 344 -9.75 -24.44 -8.22
N VAL A 345 -9.66 -23.14 -8.44
CA VAL A 345 -8.41 -22.35 -8.41
C VAL A 345 -8.45 -21.31 -7.29
N CYS A 346 -7.29 -20.92 -6.76
CA CYS A 346 -7.23 -19.88 -5.72
C CYS A 346 -7.71 -18.51 -6.26
N PRO A 347 -8.70 -17.86 -5.66
CA PRO A 347 -9.22 -16.58 -6.17
C PRO A 347 -8.20 -15.44 -6.13
N PHE A 348 -7.27 -15.46 -5.18
CA PHE A 348 -6.20 -14.47 -5.08
C PHE A 348 -5.21 -14.61 -6.24
N GLU A 349 -4.67 -15.81 -6.45
CA GLU A 349 -3.72 -16.08 -7.53
C GLU A 349 -4.39 -15.94 -8.91
N LEU A 350 -5.67 -16.37 -9.05
CA LEU A 350 -6.45 -16.12 -10.27
C LEU A 350 -6.55 -14.63 -10.60
N GLY A 351 -6.79 -13.78 -9.58
CA GLY A 351 -6.80 -12.33 -9.77
C GLY A 351 -5.46 -11.78 -10.24
N LEU A 352 -4.36 -12.30 -9.67
CA LEU A 352 -3.00 -11.94 -10.09
C LEU A 352 -2.72 -12.37 -11.53
N ASP A 353 -3.07 -13.60 -11.93
CA ASP A 353 -2.83 -14.09 -13.29
C ASP A 353 -3.72 -13.38 -14.33
N LEU A 354 -5.00 -13.13 -13.98
CA LEU A 354 -5.89 -12.31 -14.81
C LEU A 354 -5.38 -10.87 -15.00
N SER A 355 -4.68 -10.31 -14.01
CA SER A 355 -4.16 -8.94 -14.09
C SER A 355 -3.20 -8.74 -15.27
N GLU A 356 -2.53 -9.78 -15.73
CA GLU A 356 -1.70 -9.74 -16.94
C GLU A 356 -2.52 -9.54 -18.22
N TRP A 357 -3.74 -10.05 -18.24
CA TRP A 357 -4.65 -10.04 -19.39
C TRP A 357 -5.69 -8.91 -19.34
N CYS A 358 -5.80 -8.20 -18.24
CA CYS A 358 -6.71 -7.07 -18.06
C CYS A 358 -6.03 -5.74 -18.41
N ASP A 359 -6.85 -4.80 -18.88
CA ASP A 359 -6.41 -3.45 -19.28
C ASP A 359 -6.35 -2.50 -18.07
N VAL A 360 -7.23 -2.74 -17.09
CA VAL A 360 -7.33 -1.97 -15.85
C VAL A 360 -7.14 -2.89 -14.64
N VAL A 361 -6.24 -2.53 -13.76
CA VAL A 361 -6.03 -3.18 -12.46
C VAL A 361 -6.40 -2.20 -11.36
N ILE A 362 -7.42 -2.55 -10.56
CA ILE A 362 -7.84 -1.80 -9.38
C ILE A 362 -7.25 -2.47 -8.15
N GLY A 363 -6.65 -1.71 -7.24
CA GLY A 363 -6.08 -2.30 -6.04
C GLY A 363 -5.67 -1.30 -4.96
N ASP A 364 -5.13 -1.84 -3.87
CA ASP A 364 -4.54 -1.03 -2.78
C ASP A 364 -3.19 -0.43 -3.21
N TYR A 365 -2.79 0.66 -2.55
CA TYR A 365 -1.47 1.28 -2.72
C TYR A 365 -0.31 0.29 -2.58
N ASN A 366 -0.48 -0.74 -1.73
CA ASN A 366 0.54 -1.75 -1.46
C ASN A 366 1.01 -2.42 -2.75
N TYR A 367 0.13 -2.62 -3.72
CA TYR A 367 0.48 -3.26 -4.99
C TYR A 367 1.50 -2.50 -5.85
N LEU A 368 1.73 -1.20 -5.58
CA LEU A 368 2.78 -0.42 -6.24
C LEU A 368 3.89 0.01 -5.27
N PHE A 369 3.53 0.44 -4.05
CA PHE A 369 4.44 1.17 -3.17
C PHE A 369 5.05 0.30 -2.07
N ASP A 370 4.48 -0.85 -1.72
CA ASP A 370 5.01 -1.70 -0.66
C ASP A 370 6.22 -2.50 -1.17
N PRO A 371 7.37 -2.43 -0.48
CA PRO A 371 8.59 -3.10 -0.93
C PRO A 371 8.51 -4.63 -0.92
N VAL A 372 7.50 -5.23 -0.27
CA VAL A 372 7.32 -6.68 -0.14
C VAL A 372 6.25 -7.21 -1.07
N VAL A 373 5.09 -6.53 -1.12
CA VAL A 373 3.91 -7.05 -1.81
C VAL A 373 3.62 -6.38 -3.16
N HIS A 374 4.46 -5.43 -3.61
CA HIS A 374 4.28 -4.82 -4.94
C HIS A 374 4.25 -5.88 -6.05
N LEU A 375 3.54 -5.58 -7.11
CA LEU A 375 3.35 -6.51 -8.23
C LEU A 375 4.65 -6.60 -9.07
N LYS A 376 5.58 -7.46 -8.66
CA LYS A 376 6.87 -7.67 -9.32
C LYS A 376 6.72 -7.98 -10.81
N ARG A 377 5.66 -8.74 -11.18
CA ARG A 377 5.36 -9.06 -12.59
C ARG A 377 5.19 -7.84 -13.50
N PHE A 378 4.94 -6.65 -12.91
CA PHE A 378 4.80 -5.38 -13.64
C PHE A 378 5.90 -4.37 -13.32
N PHE A 379 6.41 -4.35 -12.08
CA PHE A 379 7.19 -3.22 -11.57
C PHE A 379 8.66 -3.53 -11.32
N ASP A 380 9.13 -4.77 -11.56
CA ASP A 380 10.56 -5.09 -11.59
C ASP A 380 11.26 -4.47 -12.82
N SER A 381 10.49 -4.05 -13.82
CA SER A 381 10.94 -3.28 -14.96
C SER A 381 10.00 -2.11 -15.24
N SER A 382 10.48 -1.10 -15.95
CA SER A 382 9.60 -0.01 -16.38
C SER A 382 8.75 -0.44 -17.58
N GLY A 383 7.48 0.00 -17.57
CA GLY A 383 6.53 -0.24 -18.67
C GLY A 383 5.74 1.00 -19.05
N ASP A 384 4.86 0.85 -20.00
CA ASP A 384 3.98 1.94 -20.46
C ASP A 384 2.70 2.01 -19.61
N TRP A 385 2.92 2.01 -18.26
CA TRP A 385 1.86 1.97 -17.25
C TRP A 385 1.32 3.35 -16.93
N LEU A 386 0.00 3.46 -16.81
CA LEU A 386 -0.69 4.66 -16.32
C LEU A 386 -1.10 4.45 -14.86
N PHE A 387 -0.64 5.30 -13.96
CA PHE A 387 -1.01 5.26 -12.55
C PHE A 387 -2.04 6.33 -12.23
N LEU A 388 -3.18 5.91 -11.68
CA LEU A 388 -4.20 6.77 -11.09
C LEU A 388 -4.24 6.51 -9.60
N VAL A 389 -3.76 7.46 -8.80
CA VAL A 389 -3.67 7.36 -7.34
C VAL A 389 -4.75 8.20 -6.70
N ASP A 390 -5.84 7.55 -6.27
CA ASP A 390 -6.98 8.22 -5.64
C ASP A 390 -6.76 8.40 -4.13
N GLU A 391 -7.33 9.45 -3.56
CA GLU A 391 -7.17 9.88 -2.17
C GLU A 391 -5.68 9.98 -1.76
N ALA A 392 -4.86 10.50 -2.68
CA ALA A 392 -3.40 10.55 -2.58
C ALA A 392 -2.86 11.29 -1.34
N HIS A 393 -3.71 12.06 -0.64
CA HIS A 393 -3.36 12.67 0.64
C HIS A 393 -3.00 11.64 1.74
N ASN A 394 -3.45 10.39 1.59
CA ASN A 394 -3.12 9.29 2.52
C ASN A 394 -1.78 8.62 2.20
N LEU A 395 -1.25 8.82 1.00
CA LEU A 395 -0.06 8.10 0.54
C LEU A 395 1.20 8.38 1.38
N PRO A 396 1.49 9.62 1.85
CA PRO A 396 2.68 9.87 2.66
C PRO A 396 2.74 9.02 3.94
N ASP A 397 1.65 8.95 4.70
CA ASP A 397 1.59 8.17 5.94
C ASP A 397 1.59 6.66 5.67
N ARG A 398 0.88 6.23 4.62
CA ARG A 398 0.88 4.83 4.18
C ARG A 398 2.26 4.38 3.73
N ALA A 399 2.96 5.19 2.93
CA ALA A 399 4.30 4.87 2.49
C ALA A 399 5.29 4.81 3.66
N ARG A 400 5.27 5.77 4.61
CA ARG A 400 6.07 5.66 5.83
C ARG A 400 5.82 4.33 6.56
N ALA A 401 4.56 3.93 6.70
CA ALA A 401 4.21 2.67 7.34
C ALA A 401 4.73 1.44 6.58
N MET A 402 4.63 1.41 5.24
CA MET A 402 5.10 0.31 4.38
C MET A 402 6.62 0.08 4.48
N TYR A 403 7.39 1.17 4.61
CA TYR A 403 8.85 1.09 4.71
C TYR A 403 9.36 0.95 6.15
N SER A 404 8.52 1.14 7.16
CA SER A 404 8.86 0.97 8.57
C SER A 404 8.64 -0.47 9.01
N ALA A 405 9.46 -0.94 9.97
CA ALA A 405 9.28 -2.24 10.59
C ALA A 405 9.34 -2.13 12.12
N ARG A 406 8.60 -3.00 12.79
CA ARG A 406 8.48 -3.00 14.24
C ARG A 406 8.71 -4.41 14.80
N PHE A 407 9.43 -4.48 15.92
CA PHE A 407 9.69 -5.72 16.63
C PHE A 407 9.48 -5.54 18.14
N CYS A 408 8.72 -6.45 18.77
CA CYS A 408 8.43 -6.45 20.19
C CYS A 408 9.21 -7.56 20.91
N LYS A 409 9.82 -7.22 22.05
CA LYS A 409 10.56 -8.19 22.87
C LYS A 409 9.69 -9.34 23.37
N SER A 410 8.40 -9.10 23.63
CA SER A 410 7.42 -10.12 24.06
C SER A 410 7.37 -11.30 23.11
N SER A 411 7.48 -11.08 21.79
CA SER A 411 7.45 -12.16 20.77
C SER A 411 8.53 -13.22 21.02
N LEU A 412 9.76 -12.81 21.42
CA LEU A 412 10.81 -13.76 21.79
C LEU A 412 10.49 -14.53 23.08
N THR A 413 9.88 -13.85 24.06
CA THR A 413 9.52 -14.44 25.35
C THR A 413 8.42 -15.49 25.17
N GLU A 414 7.43 -15.19 24.35
CA GLU A 414 6.33 -16.07 24.00
C GLU A 414 6.80 -17.28 23.23
N ALA A 415 7.63 -17.08 22.20
CA ALA A 415 8.25 -18.18 21.43
C ALA A 415 9.07 -19.13 22.33
N LYS A 416 9.88 -18.59 23.25
CA LYS A 416 10.62 -19.40 24.23
C LYS A 416 9.70 -20.23 25.13
N ARG A 417 8.53 -19.69 25.49
CA ARG A 417 7.53 -20.39 26.31
C ARG A 417 6.86 -21.50 25.50
N ALA A 418 6.47 -21.23 24.25
CA ALA A 418 5.84 -22.20 23.35
C ALA A 418 6.75 -23.43 23.08
N LEU A 419 8.07 -23.21 22.95
CA LEU A 419 9.04 -24.28 22.78
C LEU A 419 9.22 -25.19 24.03
N GLY A 420 8.62 -24.87 25.18
CA GLY A 420 8.65 -25.68 26.39
C GLY A 420 10.06 -25.83 27.00
N LYS A 421 10.35 -26.93 27.73
CA LYS A 421 11.65 -27.20 28.35
C LYS A 421 12.56 -27.98 27.39
N GLY A 422 13.85 -27.64 27.34
CA GLY A 422 14.85 -28.33 26.50
C GLY A 422 15.92 -27.37 25.99
N LYS A 423 17.04 -27.88 25.48
CA LYS A 423 18.07 -27.09 24.79
C LYS A 423 17.99 -27.37 23.30
N SER A 424 17.93 -26.31 22.49
CA SER A 424 18.01 -26.38 21.03
C SER A 424 18.78 -25.18 20.51
N ALA A 425 19.23 -25.24 19.24
CA ALA A 425 19.86 -24.10 18.57
C ALA A 425 18.95 -22.88 18.56
N LEU A 426 17.67 -23.05 18.24
CA LEU A 426 16.66 -22.01 18.25
C LEU A 426 16.52 -21.36 19.63
N LYS A 427 16.40 -22.14 20.71
CA LYS A 427 16.32 -21.56 22.07
C LYS A 427 17.55 -20.79 22.48
N THR A 428 18.71 -21.21 22.04
CA THR A 428 19.97 -20.51 22.30
C THR A 428 19.96 -19.16 21.57
N ALA A 429 19.56 -19.12 20.30
CA ALA A 429 19.45 -17.90 19.52
C ALA A 429 18.40 -16.93 20.11
N LEU A 430 17.19 -17.44 20.43
CA LEU A 430 16.13 -16.66 21.08
C LEU A 430 16.57 -16.05 22.43
N THR A 431 17.36 -16.82 23.22
CA THR A 431 17.85 -16.33 24.51
C THR A 431 18.90 -15.23 24.35
N LYS A 432 19.76 -15.33 23.33
CA LYS A 432 20.72 -14.28 22.98
C LYS A 432 20.03 -12.99 22.55
N ALA A 433 19.03 -13.10 21.65
CA ALA A 433 18.27 -11.96 21.17
C ALA A 433 17.46 -11.28 22.30
N ASP A 434 16.78 -12.08 23.13
CA ASP A 434 16.03 -11.58 24.28
C ASP A 434 16.93 -10.85 25.32
N LYS A 435 18.15 -11.37 25.55
CA LYS A 435 19.13 -10.71 26.40
C LYS A 435 19.58 -9.35 25.83
N ALA A 436 19.87 -9.29 24.53
CA ALA A 436 20.25 -8.03 23.87
C ALA A 436 19.15 -6.97 23.97
N LEU A 437 17.89 -7.34 23.72
CA LEU A 437 16.75 -6.44 23.87
C LEU A 437 16.51 -6.03 25.33
N LEU A 438 16.76 -6.91 26.29
CA LEU A 438 16.67 -6.57 27.70
C LEU A 438 17.71 -5.53 28.13
N GLU A 439 18.95 -5.66 27.68
CA GLU A 439 19.99 -4.67 27.95
C GLU A 439 19.70 -3.33 27.24
N ALA A 440 19.24 -3.37 26.01
CA ALA A 440 18.81 -2.16 25.30
C ALA A 440 17.64 -1.44 26.00
N ARG A 441 16.70 -2.21 26.59
CA ARG A 441 15.62 -1.66 27.39
C ARG A 441 16.14 -0.90 28.61
N LYS A 442 17.11 -1.46 29.33
CA LYS A 442 17.75 -0.80 30.48
C LYS A 442 18.42 0.52 30.05
N ALA A 443 19.18 0.48 28.97
CA ALA A 443 19.85 1.66 28.43
C ALA A 443 18.84 2.72 27.96
N CYS A 444 17.74 2.32 27.32
CA CYS A 444 16.67 3.22 26.90
C CYS A 444 16.03 3.96 28.09
N ILE A 445 15.76 3.26 29.19
CA ILE A 445 15.20 3.87 30.41
C ILE A 445 16.19 4.87 31.04
N GLN A 446 17.48 4.58 31.03
CA GLN A 446 18.50 5.49 31.57
C GLN A 446 18.64 6.76 30.72
N LEU A 447 18.60 6.64 29.38
CA LEU A 447 18.73 7.78 28.47
C LEU A 447 17.48 8.67 28.42
N ALA A 448 16.30 8.09 28.64
CA ALA A 448 15.02 8.79 28.58
C ALA A 448 14.13 8.42 29.77
N PRO A 449 14.45 8.85 30.98
CA PRO A 449 13.62 8.58 32.14
C PRO A 449 12.23 9.27 32.00
N ARG A 450 11.18 8.60 32.47
CA ARG A 450 9.84 9.22 32.51
C ARG A 450 9.84 10.40 33.45
N HIS A 451 9.37 11.54 32.98
CA HIS A 451 9.02 12.63 33.85
C HIS A 451 7.74 12.25 34.62
N SER A 452 7.80 12.22 35.95
CA SER A 452 6.63 12.06 36.80
C SER A 452 5.75 13.30 36.72
N SER A 453 4.93 13.43 35.68
CA SER A 453 3.79 14.33 35.69
C SER A 453 2.71 13.68 36.55
N GLN A 454 2.39 14.29 37.66
CA GLN A 454 1.25 13.99 38.53
C GLN A 454 0.00 13.83 37.65
N THR A 455 -0.58 12.66 37.57
CA THR A 455 -1.99 12.29 37.33
C THR A 455 -2.17 11.02 36.52
N ASP A 456 -1.47 9.94 36.91
CA ASP A 456 -2.02 8.62 36.69
C ASP A 456 -1.69 7.80 37.90
N ALA A 457 -2.71 7.35 38.62
CA ALA A 457 -2.59 6.39 39.69
C ALA A 457 -2.07 5.07 39.10
N ALA A 458 -0.78 5.04 38.78
CA ALA A 458 -0.08 3.85 38.38
C ALA A 458 0.17 3.00 39.61
N ASP A 459 -0.28 1.76 39.55
CA ASP A 459 -0.05 0.70 40.49
C ASP A 459 1.41 0.75 41.04
N PRO A 460 1.64 0.96 42.36
CA PRO A 460 2.97 1.04 42.96
C PRO A 460 3.84 -0.19 42.74
N ALA A 461 3.23 -1.32 42.31
CA ALA A 461 3.93 -2.57 41.99
C ALA A 461 4.72 -2.53 40.68
N GLN A 462 4.50 -1.53 39.80
CA GLN A 462 5.17 -1.45 38.48
C GLN A 462 6.50 -0.69 38.50
N THR A 463 6.82 0.04 39.54
CA THR A 463 7.99 0.94 39.58
C THR A 463 9.26 0.27 40.16
N SER A 464 9.19 -0.92 40.74
CA SER A 464 10.26 -1.45 41.60
C SER A 464 11.06 -2.65 41.07
N LEU A 465 11.16 -2.90 39.79
CA LEU A 465 11.78 -4.14 39.27
C LEU A 465 13.18 -4.02 38.67
N LEU A 466 13.84 -2.87 38.79
CA LEU A 466 15.27 -2.77 38.49
C LEU A 466 16.01 -2.19 39.71
N PRO A 467 17.10 -2.81 40.16
CA PRO A 467 17.99 -2.16 41.13
C PRO A 467 18.51 -0.86 40.50
N GLU A 468 18.43 0.25 41.24
CA GLU A 468 18.75 1.61 40.76
C GLU A 468 20.21 1.82 40.29
N ASN A 469 21.08 0.81 40.35
CA ASN A 469 22.51 0.94 40.07
C ASN A 469 23.09 -0.09 39.11
N THR A 470 22.31 -0.76 38.26
CA THR A 470 22.92 -1.63 37.24
C THR A 470 23.18 -0.86 35.97
N VAL A 471 24.46 -0.58 35.67
CA VAL A 471 24.90 -0.09 34.34
C VAL A 471 24.52 -1.14 33.30
N PRO A 472 23.84 -0.77 32.21
CA PRO A 472 23.54 -1.71 31.13
C PRO A 472 24.82 -2.24 30.51
N ALA A 473 24.83 -3.51 30.15
CA ALA A 473 25.96 -4.13 29.44
C ALA A 473 26.02 -3.66 27.97
N LEU A 474 24.96 -3.06 27.47
CA LEU A 474 24.85 -2.50 26.12
C LEU A 474 24.88 -0.97 26.19
N GLU A 475 25.92 -0.37 25.63
CA GLU A 475 25.98 1.06 25.39
C GLU A 475 25.26 1.39 24.06
N LEU A 476 24.24 2.24 24.14
CA LEU A 476 23.58 2.79 22.95
C LEU A 476 24.36 4.01 22.45
N PRO A 477 24.41 4.27 21.14
CA PRO A 477 24.93 5.51 20.59
C PRO A 477 24.24 6.74 21.15
N GLU A 478 24.88 7.91 21.01
CA GLU A 478 24.27 9.18 21.40
C GLU A 478 22.91 9.36 20.69
N PRO A 479 21.83 9.61 21.43
CA PRO A 479 20.50 9.71 20.84
C PRO A 479 20.33 11.04 20.10
N LEU A 480 19.69 11.00 18.94
CA LEU A 480 19.19 12.18 18.24
C LEU A 480 18.13 12.91 19.04
N TYR A 481 17.29 12.13 19.74
CA TYR A 481 16.21 12.61 20.59
C TYR A 481 15.81 11.54 21.59
N ALA A 482 15.46 11.97 22.80
CA ALA A 482 15.01 11.07 23.86
C ALA A 482 13.93 11.76 24.72
N GLN A 483 12.80 11.07 24.92
CA GLN A 483 11.69 11.53 25.75
C GLN A 483 10.80 10.35 26.19
N ASP A 484 10.29 10.38 27.42
CA ASP A 484 9.26 9.46 27.95
C ASP A 484 9.56 7.97 27.69
N SER A 485 10.76 7.53 28.04
CA SER A 485 11.27 6.17 27.79
C SER A 485 11.34 5.77 26.31
N THR A 486 11.41 6.75 25.41
CA THR A 486 11.63 6.58 23.98
C THR A 486 12.94 7.26 23.58
N VAL A 487 13.78 6.54 22.83
CA VAL A 487 15.08 7.00 22.34
C VAL A 487 15.13 6.84 20.82
N PHE A 488 15.60 7.85 20.12
CA PHE A 488 15.82 7.81 18.67
C PHE A 488 17.32 7.84 18.37
N LEU A 489 17.77 6.88 17.58
CA LEU A 489 19.15 6.72 17.14
C LEU A 489 19.24 6.93 15.63
N GLN A 490 20.41 7.44 15.16
CA GLN A 490 20.66 7.65 13.73
C GLN A 490 20.69 6.33 12.97
N GLU A 491 21.30 5.30 13.57
CA GLU A 491 21.48 3.99 12.95
C GLU A 491 20.95 2.87 13.86
N PRO A 492 20.55 1.73 13.29
CA PRO A 492 20.15 0.59 14.10
C PRO A 492 21.40 -0.06 14.75
N PRO A 493 21.41 -0.21 16.08
CA PRO A 493 22.55 -0.83 16.77
C PRO A 493 22.78 -2.28 16.30
N SER A 494 23.97 -2.57 15.80
CA SER A 494 24.35 -3.92 15.37
C SER A 494 24.21 -4.95 16.48
N ALA A 495 24.45 -4.53 17.73
CA ALA A 495 24.25 -5.35 18.93
C ALA A 495 22.80 -5.83 19.13
N LEU A 496 21.79 -5.18 18.50
CA LEU A 496 20.39 -5.61 18.49
C LEU A 496 20.06 -6.42 17.23
N LEU A 497 20.48 -5.94 16.06
CA LEU A 497 20.14 -6.58 14.79
C LEU A 497 20.85 -7.93 14.59
N SER A 498 22.14 -8.03 14.97
CA SER A 498 22.88 -9.28 14.76
C SER A 498 22.29 -10.48 15.53
N PRO A 499 21.89 -10.37 16.81
CA PRO A 499 21.21 -11.45 17.51
C PRO A 499 19.82 -11.78 16.93
N LEU A 500 19.06 -10.77 16.41
CA LEU A 500 17.77 -11.01 15.77
C LEU A 500 17.94 -11.77 14.45
N ARG A 501 18.88 -11.36 13.60
CA ARG A 501 19.23 -12.10 12.37
C ARG A 501 19.62 -13.54 12.64
N ALA A 502 20.38 -13.78 13.70
CA ALA A 502 20.82 -15.12 14.11
C ALA A 502 19.66 -16.03 14.55
N VAL A 503 18.45 -15.51 14.75
CA VAL A 503 17.24 -16.32 15.03
C VAL A 503 16.66 -16.93 13.75
N GLN A 504 16.85 -16.32 12.59
CA GLN A 504 16.14 -16.68 11.35
C GLN A 504 16.37 -18.14 10.96
N ALA A 505 17.62 -18.55 10.74
CA ALA A 505 17.93 -19.90 10.28
C ALA A 505 17.45 -20.99 11.26
N PRO A 506 17.79 -20.97 12.58
CA PRO A 506 17.29 -21.97 13.51
C PRO A 506 15.76 -21.97 13.67
N LEU A 507 15.09 -20.84 13.42
CA LEU A 507 13.63 -20.72 13.47
C LEU A 507 13.00 -21.34 12.23
N GLN A 508 13.59 -21.12 11.08
CA GLN A 508 13.19 -21.75 9.83
C GLN A 508 13.33 -23.27 9.92
N ASP A 509 14.53 -23.77 10.31
CA ASP A 509 14.78 -25.21 10.49
C ASP A 509 13.74 -25.85 11.41
N TRP A 510 13.37 -25.14 12.50
CA TRP A 510 12.38 -25.66 13.44
C TRP A 510 10.97 -25.72 12.83
N LEU A 511 10.56 -24.68 12.10
CA LEU A 511 9.26 -24.61 11.45
C LEU A 511 9.11 -25.70 10.38
N GLU A 512 10.16 -25.97 9.61
CA GLU A 512 10.19 -27.04 8.61
C GLU A 512 10.10 -28.44 9.23
N ALA A 513 10.80 -28.64 10.35
CA ALA A 513 10.79 -29.92 11.04
C ALA A 513 9.51 -30.19 11.87
N ASN A 514 8.69 -29.18 12.14
CA ASN A 514 7.54 -29.28 13.04
C ASN A 514 6.26 -28.61 12.47
N PRO A 515 5.77 -29.00 11.29
CA PRO A 515 4.62 -28.34 10.64
C PRO A 515 3.32 -28.45 11.44
N ASP A 516 3.13 -29.54 12.19
CA ASP A 516 1.91 -29.84 12.95
C ASP A 516 2.02 -29.50 14.45
N ALA A 517 3.09 -28.82 14.88
CA ALA A 517 3.29 -28.49 16.28
C ALA A 517 2.34 -27.36 16.72
N GLU A 518 1.79 -27.46 17.94
CA GLU A 518 0.93 -26.42 18.55
C GLU A 518 1.59 -25.03 18.54
N ALA A 519 2.93 -24.97 18.66
CA ALA A 519 3.69 -23.74 18.63
C ALA A 519 3.96 -23.21 17.21
N HIS A 520 3.59 -23.92 16.13
CA HIS A 520 3.96 -23.59 14.76
C HIS A 520 3.47 -22.20 14.33
N ALA A 521 2.19 -21.92 14.51
CA ALA A 521 1.59 -20.63 14.12
C ALA A 521 2.29 -19.44 14.83
N GLN A 522 2.52 -19.54 16.14
CA GLN A 522 3.17 -18.49 16.91
C GLN A 522 4.64 -18.29 16.51
N LEU A 523 5.36 -19.35 16.19
CA LEU A 523 6.74 -19.26 15.73
C LEU A 523 6.83 -18.73 14.29
N LEU A 524 5.83 -19.00 13.47
CA LEU A 524 5.71 -18.43 12.13
C LEU A 524 5.48 -16.91 12.18
N GLU A 525 4.66 -16.42 13.10
CA GLU A 525 4.51 -14.97 13.35
C GLU A 525 5.84 -14.33 13.76
N LEU A 526 6.59 -15.00 14.65
CA LEU A 526 7.92 -14.52 15.02
C LEU A 526 8.87 -14.50 13.83
N TYR A 527 8.82 -15.52 12.95
CA TYR A 527 9.65 -15.58 11.75
C TYR A 527 9.40 -14.36 10.86
N PHE A 528 8.15 -14.04 10.57
CA PHE A 528 7.81 -12.86 9.79
C PHE A 528 8.23 -11.55 10.47
N ALA A 529 8.04 -11.43 11.79
CA ALA A 529 8.44 -10.23 12.52
C ALA A 529 9.97 -10.01 12.50
N VAL A 530 10.78 -11.08 12.61
CA VAL A 530 12.23 -11.01 12.49
C VAL A 530 12.65 -10.69 11.05
N GLN A 531 11.95 -11.26 10.08
CA GLN A 531 12.18 -11.01 8.67
C GLN A 531 11.91 -9.56 8.29
N ASP A 532 10.79 -9.00 8.74
CA ASP A 532 10.41 -7.60 8.45
C ASP A 532 11.44 -6.60 9.00
N ILE A 533 11.88 -6.79 10.25
CA ILE A 533 12.89 -5.89 10.84
C ILE A 533 14.25 -6.02 10.12
N THR A 534 14.60 -7.23 9.68
CA THR A 534 15.85 -7.47 8.95
C THR A 534 15.82 -6.82 7.58
N ARG A 535 14.73 -6.96 6.83
CA ARG A 535 14.52 -6.33 5.51
C ARG A 535 14.53 -4.81 5.59
N ALA A 536 13.87 -4.25 6.61
CA ALA A 536 13.88 -2.80 6.83
C ALA A 536 15.31 -2.30 7.12
N ALA A 537 16.09 -3.08 7.87
CA ALA A 537 17.49 -2.76 8.16
C ALA A 537 18.40 -2.80 6.91
N GLU A 538 18.07 -3.60 5.90
CA GLU A 538 18.81 -3.64 4.62
C GLU A 538 18.56 -2.41 3.73
N ARG A 539 17.38 -1.79 3.87
CA ARG A 539 16.99 -0.56 3.14
C ARG A 539 17.30 0.71 3.91
N TYR A 540 17.82 0.55 5.12
CA TYR A 540 18.04 1.67 6.04
C TYR A 540 19.08 2.65 5.52
N ASP A 541 18.72 3.92 5.46
CA ASP A 541 19.59 5.03 5.04
C ASP A 541 19.28 6.30 5.86
N SER A 542 19.70 7.46 5.40
CA SER A 542 19.47 8.74 6.06
C SER A 542 18.00 9.18 6.17
N HIS A 543 17.08 8.49 5.51
CA HIS A 543 15.62 8.75 5.59
C HIS A 543 14.95 8.00 6.73
N PHE A 544 15.72 7.18 7.48
CA PHE A 544 15.22 6.41 8.61
C PHE A 544 15.81 6.87 9.93
N VAL A 545 15.14 6.48 11.02
CA VAL A 545 15.67 6.50 12.38
C VAL A 545 15.31 5.21 13.10
N THR A 546 16.15 4.80 14.05
CA THR A 546 15.82 3.70 14.95
C THR A 546 15.16 4.23 16.21
N GLN A 547 13.95 3.81 16.46
CA GLN A 547 13.21 4.11 17.68
C GLN A 547 13.23 2.92 18.64
N LEU A 548 13.61 3.18 19.88
CA LEU A 548 13.51 2.24 21.00
C LEU A 548 12.52 2.81 22.01
N THR A 549 11.48 2.06 22.36
CA THR A 549 10.50 2.49 23.38
C THR A 549 10.36 1.43 24.46
N ALA A 550 10.67 1.82 25.70
CA ALA A 550 10.54 0.96 26.87
C ALA A 550 9.19 1.19 27.58
N ARG A 551 8.36 0.13 27.69
CA ARG A 551 7.07 0.17 28.41
C ARG A 551 6.95 -1.01 29.36
N GLY A 552 6.99 -0.77 30.66
CA GLY A 552 6.97 -1.87 31.64
C GLY A 552 8.09 -2.87 31.41
N ARG A 553 7.76 -4.12 31.09
CA ARG A 553 8.73 -5.18 30.73
C ARG A 553 9.05 -5.28 29.24
N GLU A 554 8.32 -4.52 28.43
CA GLU A 554 8.46 -4.51 26.98
C GLU A 554 9.57 -3.59 26.51
N LEU A 555 10.24 -3.96 25.41
CA LEU A 555 10.98 -3.07 24.53
C LEU A 555 10.42 -3.22 23.13
N GLU A 556 10.04 -2.12 22.55
CA GLU A 556 9.67 -2.01 21.15
C GLU A 556 10.85 -1.41 20.40
N LEU A 557 11.37 -2.16 19.42
CA LEU A 557 12.33 -1.70 18.42
C LEU A 557 11.56 -1.38 17.14
N GLN A 558 11.70 -0.16 16.62
CA GLN A 558 11.12 0.23 15.35
C GLN A 558 12.19 0.87 14.45
N LEU A 559 12.32 0.38 13.23
CA LEU A 559 13.03 1.05 12.15
C LEU A 559 12.01 1.92 11.43
N LEU A 560 12.05 3.22 11.70
CA LEU A 560 11.02 4.18 11.30
C LEU A 560 11.49 4.96 10.08
N CYS A 561 10.79 4.80 8.95
CA CYS A 561 10.95 5.65 7.79
C CYS A 561 10.32 7.03 8.09
N LEU A 562 11.13 8.09 8.11
CA LEU A 562 10.67 9.47 8.28
C LEU A 562 10.30 10.11 6.94
N ASP A 563 11.03 9.77 5.89
CA ASP A 563 10.84 10.32 4.55
C ASP A 563 10.76 9.22 3.49
N PRO A 564 9.54 8.88 3.02
CA PRO A 564 9.33 7.87 1.99
C PRO A 564 9.55 8.40 0.56
N ALA A 565 9.88 9.68 0.39
CA ALA A 565 9.94 10.35 -0.91
C ALA A 565 10.77 9.61 -1.97
N PRO A 566 12.02 9.16 -1.70
CA PRO A 566 12.83 8.46 -2.69
C PRO A 566 12.21 7.14 -3.17
N PHE A 567 11.55 6.44 -2.26
CA PHE A 567 10.94 5.14 -2.54
C PHE A 567 9.65 5.26 -3.35
N VAL A 568 8.82 6.25 -3.01
CA VAL A 568 7.62 6.57 -3.79
C VAL A 568 8.00 7.04 -5.18
N ASP A 569 9.01 7.90 -5.30
CA ASP A 569 9.54 8.36 -6.56
C ASP A 569 10.02 7.22 -7.46
N ALA A 570 10.80 6.29 -6.90
CA ALA A 570 11.28 5.11 -7.61
C ALA A 570 10.13 4.21 -8.10
N SER A 571 9.09 4.01 -7.27
CA SER A 571 7.90 3.23 -7.65
C SER A 571 7.14 3.89 -8.80
N LEU A 572 6.92 5.21 -8.74
CA LEU A 572 6.24 5.95 -9.80
C LEU A 572 7.04 6.00 -11.11
N ALA A 573 8.38 5.91 -11.03
CA ALA A 573 9.26 5.90 -12.19
C ALA A 573 9.13 4.63 -13.05
N ALA A 574 8.54 3.55 -12.52
CA ALA A 574 8.22 2.35 -13.28
C ALA A 574 7.18 2.62 -14.38
N GLY A 575 6.33 3.64 -14.22
CA GLY A 575 5.26 3.95 -15.17
C GLY A 575 5.58 5.06 -16.16
N ARG A 576 4.68 5.23 -17.13
CA ARG A 576 4.66 6.31 -18.13
C ARG A 576 4.19 7.62 -17.53
N SER A 577 3.14 7.56 -16.72
CA SER A 577 2.56 8.72 -16.05
C SER A 577 1.86 8.35 -14.75
N ALA A 578 1.82 9.32 -13.82
CA ALA A 578 1.10 9.19 -12.57
C ALA A 578 0.24 10.43 -12.31
N ALA A 579 -1.07 10.25 -12.16
CA ALA A 579 -1.98 11.27 -11.70
C ALA A 579 -2.41 10.95 -10.25
N LEU A 580 -1.94 11.80 -9.32
CA LEU A 580 -2.26 11.71 -7.91
C LEU A 580 -3.34 12.75 -7.59
N PHE A 581 -4.50 12.33 -7.13
CA PHE A 581 -5.61 13.24 -6.93
C PHE A 581 -6.33 13.01 -5.59
N SER A 582 -6.84 14.08 -5.03
CA SER A 582 -7.64 14.08 -3.81
C SER A 582 -8.37 15.41 -3.64
N ALA A 583 -9.32 15.46 -2.70
CA ALA A 583 -9.97 16.71 -2.29
C ALA A 583 -9.02 17.63 -1.51
N THR A 584 -7.98 17.09 -0.87
CA THR A 584 -7.11 17.77 0.09
C THR A 584 -5.63 17.58 -0.23
N LEU A 585 -5.15 18.08 -1.38
CA LEU A 585 -3.74 18.07 -1.78
C LEU A 585 -3.09 19.47 -1.66
N ALA A 586 -3.32 20.15 -0.55
CA ALA A 586 -2.76 21.45 -0.28
C ALA A 586 -1.86 21.46 0.98
N PRO A 587 -0.72 22.16 0.96
CA PRO A 587 -0.14 22.84 -0.20
C PRO A 587 0.61 21.87 -1.13
N PRO A 588 0.65 22.11 -2.46
CA PRO A 588 1.34 21.24 -3.41
C PRO A 588 2.83 21.04 -3.12
N SER A 589 3.50 22.05 -2.57
CA SER A 589 4.93 21.96 -2.19
C SER A 589 5.19 20.88 -1.15
N PHE A 590 4.30 20.70 -0.19
CA PHE A 590 4.38 19.62 0.80
C PHE A 590 4.31 18.25 0.12
N TYR A 591 3.30 18.01 -0.72
CA TYR A 591 3.15 16.72 -1.39
C TYR A 591 4.27 16.42 -2.38
N ARG A 592 4.77 17.43 -3.09
CA ARG A 592 5.97 17.29 -3.93
C ARG A 592 7.17 16.81 -3.14
N SER A 593 7.37 17.39 -1.95
CA SER A 593 8.48 17.02 -1.05
C SER A 593 8.32 15.60 -0.54
N VAL A 594 7.20 15.28 0.15
CA VAL A 594 7.03 14.00 0.85
C VAL A 594 6.74 12.80 -0.06
N LEU A 595 6.46 13.03 -1.35
CA LEU A 595 6.25 11.99 -2.36
C LEU A 595 7.36 11.94 -3.42
N GLY A 596 8.44 12.74 -3.27
CA GLY A 596 9.56 12.73 -4.18
C GLY A 596 9.30 13.28 -5.58
N CYS A 597 8.18 13.97 -5.77
CA CYS A 597 7.70 14.43 -7.09
C CYS A 597 7.97 15.92 -7.29
N SER A 598 9.24 16.35 -7.19
CA SER A 598 9.65 17.76 -7.24
C SER A 598 9.23 18.47 -8.54
N ASP A 599 9.21 17.75 -9.64
CA ASP A 599 8.87 18.21 -10.99
C ASP A 599 7.36 18.10 -11.32
N ALA A 600 6.56 17.51 -10.42
CA ALA A 600 5.13 17.30 -10.65
C ALA A 600 4.38 18.60 -10.93
N ARG A 601 3.59 18.61 -11.99
CA ARG A 601 2.62 19.68 -12.21
C ARG A 601 1.51 19.59 -11.15
N ALA A 602 1.12 20.70 -10.57
CA ALA A 602 0.04 20.78 -9.61
C ALA A 602 -1.11 21.67 -10.14
N VAL A 603 -2.32 21.16 -10.01
CA VAL A 603 -3.55 21.85 -10.41
C VAL A 603 -4.55 21.78 -9.26
N ALA A 604 -5.13 22.91 -8.91
CA ALA A 604 -6.25 23.00 -7.97
C ALA A 604 -7.50 23.42 -8.74
N LEU A 605 -8.58 22.67 -8.55
CA LEU A 605 -9.86 22.94 -9.20
C LEU A 605 -10.82 23.63 -8.22
N ASP A 606 -11.66 24.51 -8.74
CA ASP A 606 -12.71 25.15 -7.96
C ASP A 606 -13.83 24.15 -7.62
N SER A 607 -14.57 24.46 -6.55
CA SER A 607 -15.75 23.66 -6.16
C SER A 607 -16.81 23.71 -7.28
N PRO A 608 -17.43 22.56 -7.62
CA PRO A 608 -18.53 22.54 -8.59
C PRO A 608 -19.83 23.13 -8.04
N PHE A 609 -19.85 23.48 -6.76
CA PHE A 609 -21.06 23.91 -6.06
C PHE A 609 -21.10 25.44 -5.90
N PRO A 610 -22.29 26.04 -5.96
CA PRO A 610 -22.46 27.45 -5.70
C PRO A 610 -21.97 27.85 -4.29
N ALA A 611 -21.19 28.93 -4.20
CA ALA A 611 -20.64 29.38 -2.92
C ALA A 611 -21.74 29.81 -1.92
N GLU A 612 -22.86 30.30 -2.44
CA GLU A 612 -24.05 30.67 -1.67
C GLU A 612 -24.73 29.49 -0.95
N ASN A 613 -24.49 28.27 -1.40
CA ASN A 613 -25.03 27.08 -0.77
C ASN A 613 -24.27 26.68 0.50
N LEU A 614 -23.06 27.21 0.71
CA LEU A 614 -22.24 26.95 1.87
C LEU A 614 -22.17 28.17 2.79
N GLY A 615 -22.85 28.14 3.94
CA GLY A 615 -22.63 29.06 5.04
C GLY A 615 -21.33 28.72 5.78
N LEU A 616 -20.32 29.57 5.68
CA LEU A 616 -19.02 29.30 6.30
C LEU A 616 -18.69 30.37 7.35
N TYR A 617 -18.59 29.93 8.62
CA TYR A 617 -18.45 30.82 9.78
C TYR A 617 -17.25 30.41 10.63
N CYS A 618 -16.60 31.40 11.23
CA CYS A 618 -15.50 31.20 12.17
C CYS A 618 -15.73 32.06 13.42
N LEU A 619 -15.56 31.45 14.60
CA LEU A 619 -15.50 32.13 15.90
C LEU A 619 -14.05 32.10 16.43
N PRO A 620 -13.23 33.07 16.09
CA PRO A 620 -11.81 33.09 16.44
C PRO A 620 -11.53 33.49 17.89
N ASN A 621 -12.53 33.92 18.64
CA ASN A 621 -12.45 34.26 20.06
C ASN A 621 -12.51 33.01 20.98
N ILE A 622 -12.74 31.83 20.44
CA ILE A 622 -12.73 30.57 21.17
C ILE A 622 -11.37 29.90 20.94
N SER A 623 -10.59 29.68 22.04
CA SER A 623 -9.35 28.90 21.94
C SER A 623 -9.60 27.46 22.36
N THR A 624 -9.25 26.50 21.47
CA THR A 624 -9.33 25.07 21.76
C THR A 624 -7.95 24.45 22.02
N ARG A 625 -6.94 25.27 22.29
CA ARG A 625 -5.61 24.83 22.68
C ARG A 625 -5.68 23.99 23.95
N TYR A 626 -4.82 23.02 24.09
CA TYR A 626 -4.87 22.07 25.20
C TYR A 626 -5.06 22.74 26.59
N ARG A 627 -4.31 23.81 26.88
CA ARG A 627 -4.38 24.57 28.10
C ARG A 627 -5.68 25.36 28.31
N ASP A 628 -6.41 25.64 27.22
CA ASP A 628 -7.60 26.53 27.23
C ASP A 628 -8.90 25.71 27.09
N ARG A 629 -8.81 24.39 26.96
CA ARG A 629 -9.96 23.50 26.65
C ARG A 629 -11.01 23.56 27.75
N GLU A 630 -10.64 23.48 29.01
CA GLU A 630 -11.56 23.51 30.13
C GLU A 630 -12.36 24.81 30.16
N ALA A 631 -11.68 25.93 29.96
CA ALA A 631 -12.32 27.26 29.92
C ALA A 631 -13.21 27.46 28.69
N SER A 632 -12.97 26.75 27.61
CA SER A 632 -13.70 26.90 26.33
C SER A 632 -14.94 25.99 26.23
N VAL A 633 -15.14 25.02 27.10
CA VAL A 633 -16.26 24.05 27.04
C VAL A 633 -17.60 24.74 26.85
N GLN A 634 -17.92 25.71 27.71
CA GLN A 634 -19.19 26.43 27.69
C GLN A 634 -19.37 27.23 26.40
N ALA A 635 -18.33 27.93 25.93
CA ALA A 635 -18.39 28.74 24.71
C ALA A 635 -18.59 27.86 23.47
N VAL A 636 -17.96 26.66 23.44
CA VAL A 636 -18.16 25.67 22.37
C VAL A 636 -19.58 25.13 22.38
N SER A 637 -20.10 24.75 23.57
CA SER A 637 -21.49 24.28 23.73
C SER A 637 -22.51 25.34 23.24
N ASP A 638 -22.31 26.60 23.59
CA ASP A 638 -23.18 27.71 23.16
C ASP A 638 -23.15 27.89 21.63
N ALA A 639 -21.95 27.84 21.04
CA ALA A 639 -21.79 27.95 19.60
C ALA A 639 -22.47 26.77 18.85
N LEU A 640 -22.33 25.54 19.37
CA LEU A 640 -23.01 24.37 18.83
C LEU A 640 -24.53 24.50 18.94
N ALA A 641 -25.04 24.97 20.07
CA ALA A 641 -26.47 25.20 20.25
C ALA A 641 -27.02 26.21 19.23
N ARG A 642 -26.32 27.31 18.95
CA ARG A 642 -26.73 28.28 17.92
C ARG A 642 -26.72 27.70 16.53
N LEU A 643 -25.73 26.85 16.19
CA LEU A 643 -25.68 26.19 14.91
C LEU A 643 -26.92 25.31 14.69
N VAL A 644 -27.25 24.45 15.66
CA VAL A 644 -28.32 23.44 15.48
C VAL A 644 -29.74 23.98 15.70
N GLN A 645 -29.87 25.10 16.40
CA GLN A 645 -31.15 25.82 16.59
C GLN A 645 -31.56 26.66 15.39
N ALA A 646 -30.65 26.97 14.48
CA ALA A 646 -30.91 27.80 13.32
C ALA A 646 -31.85 27.12 12.30
N ARG A 647 -31.84 25.78 12.20
CA ARG A 647 -32.68 25.01 11.32
C ARG A 647 -32.79 23.56 11.84
N THR A 648 -33.98 22.97 11.83
CA THR A 648 -34.17 21.54 12.11
C THR A 648 -33.43 20.69 11.06
N GLY A 649 -32.63 19.72 11.51
CA GLY A 649 -31.86 18.86 10.62
C GLY A 649 -30.77 18.10 11.35
N ASN A 650 -29.92 17.39 10.61
CA ASN A 650 -28.82 16.65 11.16
C ASN A 650 -27.53 17.45 11.08
N TYR A 651 -26.78 17.41 12.17
CA TYR A 651 -25.50 18.13 12.33
C TYR A 651 -24.43 17.19 12.89
N PHE A 652 -23.18 17.50 12.64
CA PHE A 652 -22.04 16.73 13.18
C PHE A 652 -20.96 17.67 13.74
N ALA A 653 -20.53 17.45 14.99
CA ALA A 653 -19.44 18.17 15.62
C ALA A 653 -18.18 17.30 15.72
N PHE A 654 -17.08 17.76 15.11
CA PHE A 654 -15.80 17.06 15.08
C PHE A 654 -14.82 17.65 16.10
N PHE A 655 -14.26 16.80 16.94
CA PHE A 655 -13.37 17.18 18.04
C PHE A 655 -11.95 16.63 17.86
N PRO A 656 -10.94 17.26 18.48
CA PRO A 656 -9.55 16.82 18.39
C PRO A 656 -9.24 15.61 19.29
N SER A 657 -10.09 15.27 20.25
CA SER A 657 -9.90 14.12 21.15
C SER A 657 -11.21 13.69 21.82
N TYR A 658 -11.29 12.43 22.22
CA TYR A 658 -12.44 11.88 22.96
C TYR A 658 -12.65 12.55 24.32
N ALA A 659 -11.56 12.92 25.03
CA ALA A 659 -11.67 13.59 26.31
C ALA A 659 -12.39 14.95 26.20
N TYR A 660 -11.97 15.78 25.24
CA TYR A 660 -12.59 17.08 25.03
C TYR A 660 -14.01 16.96 24.47
N LEU A 661 -14.24 16.00 23.59
CA LEU A 661 -15.58 15.67 23.08
C LEU A 661 -16.55 15.36 24.25
N ARG A 662 -16.14 14.52 25.21
CA ARG A 662 -16.97 14.15 26.36
C ARG A 662 -17.28 15.36 27.26
N GLN A 663 -16.28 16.18 27.58
CA GLN A 663 -16.47 17.38 28.38
C GLN A 663 -17.50 18.34 27.77
N VAL A 664 -17.39 18.59 26.45
CA VAL A 664 -18.33 19.45 25.75
C VAL A 664 -19.70 18.80 25.62
N HIS A 665 -19.78 17.49 25.36
CA HIS A 665 -21.06 16.79 25.27
C HIS A 665 -21.83 16.79 26.60
N GLU A 666 -21.15 16.57 27.73
CA GLU A 666 -21.73 16.59 29.08
C GLU A 666 -22.31 17.98 29.38
N ASP A 667 -21.55 19.05 29.13
CA ASP A 667 -22.05 20.43 29.31
C ASP A 667 -23.21 20.75 28.37
N PHE A 668 -23.10 20.34 27.08
CA PHE A 668 -24.13 20.55 26.08
C PHE A 668 -25.44 19.84 26.42
N ALA A 669 -25.37 18.55 26.79
CA ALA A 669 -26.56 17.77 27.15
C ALA A 669 -27.26 18.30 28.41
N ALA A 670 -26.48 18.78 29.39
CA ALA A 670 -27.04 19.39 30.60
C ALA A 670 -27.74 20.71 30.33
N ARG A 671 -27.20 21.54 29.44
CA ARG A 671 -27.70 22.90 29.15
C ARG A 671 -28.77 22.95 28.04
N TYR A 672 -28.74 21.98 27.13
CA TYR A 672 -29.65 21.91 25.98
C TYR A 672 -30.34 20.56 25.85
N PRO A 673 -31.07 20.10 26.89
CA PRO A 673 -31.64 18.73 26.95
C PRO A 673 -32.72 18.46 25.88
N GLY A 674 -33.26 19.50 25.23
CA GLY A 674 -34.23 19.37 24.13
C GLY A 674 -33.60 19.02 22.76
N ILE A 675 -32.29 18.93 22.67
CA ILE A 675 -31.60 18.57 21.42
C ILE A 675 -31.08 17.13 21.51
N ARG A 676 -31.52 16.30 20.58
CA ARG A 676 -31.07 14.90 20.54
C ARG A 676 -29.60 14.84 20.15
N THR A 677 -28.79 14.09 20.94
CA THR A 677 -27.37 13.92 20.71
C THR A 677 -27.01 12.46 20.44
N LEU A 678 -25.95 12.23 19.67
CA LEU A 678 -25.38 10.93 19.39
C LEU A 678 -23.85 11.02 19.50
N VAL A 679 -23.25 10.16 20.34
CA VAL A 679 -21.81 10.25 20.67
C VAL A 679 -21.04 9.07 20.11
N GLN A 680 -19.93 9.34 19.44
CA GLN A 680 -19.01 8.31 19.00
C GLN A 680 -18.31 7.65 20.17
N GLU A 681 -18.42 6.34 20.29
CA GLU A 681 -17.63 5.54 21.20
C GLU A 681 -16.20 5.31 20.67
N SER A 682 -15.26 5.02 21.59
CA SER A 682 -13.84 4.86 21.24
C SER A 682 -13.54 3.58 20.43
N ARG A 683 -14.42 2.58 20.48
CA ARG A 683 -14.33 1.33 19.72
C ARG A 683 -15.71 1.02 19.13
N LEU A 684 -15.83 1.20 17.84
CA LEU A 684 -17.00 0.82 17.07
C LEU A 684 -16.55 -0.17 15.99
N ASP A 685 -17.21 -1.30 15.93
CA ASP A 685 -17.11 -2.21 14.80
C ASP A 685 -17.90 -1.69 13.58
N ASP A 686 -17.83 -2.38 12.46
CA ASP A 686 -18.48 -1.96 11.22
C ASP A 686 -20.02 -1.97 11.35
N ALA A 687 -20.61 -2.87 12.15
CA ALA A 687 -22.03 -2.95 12.38
C ALA A 687 -22.53 -1.77 13.24
N ALA A 688 -21.87 -1.50 14.37
CA ALA A 688 -22.19 -0.37 15.23
C ALA A 688 -21.97 0.98 14.50
N ARG A 689 -20.97 1.06 13.62
CA ARG A 689 -20.77 2.22 12.74
C ARG A 689 -21.92 2.42 11.78
N ALA A 690 -22.42 1.35 11.15
CA ALA A 690 -23.55 1.42 10.23
C ALA A 690 -24.82 1.85 10.97
N GLU A 691 -25.07 1.33 12.17
CA GLU A 691 -26.19 1.70 13.01
C GLU A 691 -26.15 3.17 13.43
N PHE A 692 -24.96 3.67 13.83
CA PHE A 692 -24.74 5.08 14.14
C PHE A 692 -25.12 5.98 12.95
N LEU A 693 -24.66 5.64 11.73
CA LEU A 693 -24.96 6.41 10.53
C LEU A 693 -26.41 6.30 10.05
N ALA A 694 -27.09 5.21 10.35
CA ALA A 694 -28.52 5.03 10.04
C ALA A 694 -29.43 6.01 10.81
N GLN A 695 -28.94 6.56 11.95
CA GLN A 695 -29.69 7.57 12.71
C GLN A 695 -29.78 8.92 11.97
N PHE A 696 -28.91 9.20 11.02
CA PHE A 696 -28.92 10.40 10.19
C PHE A 696 -29.91 10.22 9.02
N VAL A 697 -31.19 10.29 9.32
CA VAL A 697 -32.25 10.14 8.30
C VAL A 697 -32.44 11.40 7.47
N PRO A 698 -32.89 11.30 6.21
CA PRO A 698 -33.27 12.49 5.44
C PRO A 698 -34.43 13.24 6.07
N ASP A 699 -34.42 14.56 5.99
CA ASP A 699 -35.50 15.46 6.45
C ASP A 699 -36.08 15.10 7.83
N PRO A 700 -35.22 15.04 8.89
CA PRO A 700 -35.66 14.58 10.19
C PRO A 700 -36.67 15.57 10.82
N ALA A 701 -37.65 15.02 11.58
CA ALA A 701 -38.61 15.83 12.32
C ALA A 701 -38.02 16.59 13.50
N GLU A 702 -36.90 16.07 14.04
CA GLU A 702 -36.15 16.64 15.17
C GLU A 702 -34.70 16.80 14.82
N THR A 703 -34.08 17.82 15.45
CA THR A 703 -32.65 18.06 15.26
C THR A 703 -31.82 16.99 15.94
N LEU A 704 -30.84 16.43 15.19
CA LEU A 704 -29.84 15.49 15.68
C LEU A 704 -28.44 16.11 15.58
N LEU A 705 -27.69 16.11 16.67
CA LEU A 705 -26.28 16.48 16.71
C LEU A 705 -25.39 15.27 17.05
N GLY A 706 -24.63 14.83 16.06
CA GLY A 706 -23.56 13.82 16.24
C GLY A 706 -22.28 14.43 16.78
N PHE A 707 -21.63 13.73 17.72
CA PHE A 707 -20.32 14.08 18.25
C PHE A 707 -19.29 13.03 17.85
N GLY A 708 -18.21 13.43 17.19
CA GLY A 708 -17.16 12.51 16.78
C GLY A 708 -15.77 13.15 16.79
N VAL A 709 -14.74 12.31 16.64
CA VAL A 709 -13.35 12.75 16.63
C VAL A 709 -12.83 12.93 15.19
N MET A 710 -12.12 14.03 14.93
CA MET A 710 -11.48 14.30 13.66
C MET A 710 -10.44 13.23 13.32
N GLY A 711 -10.43 12.78 12.04
CA GLY A 711 -9.52 11.73 11.58
C GLY A 711 -9.84 10.32 12.10
N GLY A 712 -10.95 10.14 12.85
CA GLY A 712 -11.52 8.85 13.21
C GLY A 712 -12.37 8.26 12.08
N ILE A 713 -13.06 7.15 12.40
CA ILE A 713 -13.90 6.37 11.45
C ILE A 713 -15.02 7.20 10.77
N PHE A 714 -15.42 8.32 11.37
CA PHE A 714 -16.39 9.27 10.81
C PHE A 714 -15.73 10.46 10.10
N GLY A 715 -14.44 10.67 10.30
CA GLY A 715 -13.65 11.69 9.59
C GLY A 715 -13.47 11.38 8.11
N GLU A 716 -13.55 10.10 7.70
CA GLU A 716 -13.34 9.66 6.33
C GLU A 716 -14.31 8.52 5.96
N GLY A 717 -14.73 8.46 4.68
CA GLY A 717 -15.56 7.35 4.16
C GLY A 717 -17.02 7.31 4.64
N VAL A 718 -17.56 8.42 5.15
CA VAL A 718 -18.99 8.56 5.49
C VAL A 718 -19.69 9.34 4.39
N ASP A 719 -20.74 8.78 3.83
CA ASP A 719 -21.59 9.43 2.85
C ASP A 719 -22.97 9.75 3.45
N LEU A 720 -23.14 11.01 3.87
CA LEU A 720 -24.39 11.57 4.36
C LEU A 720 -24.86 12.64 3.37
N ALA A 721 -25.22 12.22 2.14
CA ALA A 721 -25.63 13.13 1.07
C ALA A 721 -27.00 13.74 1.34
N GLY A 722 -27.26 14.92 0.79
CA GLY A 722 -28.54 15.62 0.89
C GLY A 722 -28.86 16.08 2.30
N SER A 723 -30.11 16.05 2.67
CA SER A 723 -30.62 16.47 4.00
C SER A 723 -30.19 15.57 5.16
N ARG A 724 -29.44 14.48 4.88
CA ARG A 724 -28.86 13.64 5.93
C ARG A 724 -27.77 14.33 6.75
N LEU A 725 -27.14 15.42 6.20
CA LEU A 725 -26.20 16.27 6.95
C LEU A 725 -26.26 17.70 6.41
N ILE A 726 -26.90 18.60 7.15
CA ILE A 726 -27.03 20.00 6.74
C ILE A 726 -26.03 20.95 7.41
N GLY A 727 -25.24 20.46 8.36
CA GLY A 727 -24.20 21.30 8.96
C GLY A 727 -23.16 20.53 9.76
N CYS A 728 -21.99 21.12 9.86
CA CYS A 728 -20.97 20.59 10.77
C CYS A 728 -20.25 21.70 11.54
N ALA A 729 -19.78 21.35 12.73
CA ALA A 729 -18.87 22.17 13.53
C ALA A 729 -17.50 21.48 13.62
N ILE A 730 -16.43 22.24 13.45
CA ILE A 730 -15.06 21.78 13.58
C ILE A 730 -14.42 22.47 14.77
N VAL A 731 -14.20 21.71 15.84
CA VAL A 731 -13.66 22.21 17.11
C VAL A 731 -12.16 21.97 17.11
N GLY A 732 -11.40 23.04 16.85
CA GLY A 732 -9.95 22.99 16.75
C GLY A 732 -9.41 22.63 15.37
N VAL A 733 -8.10 22.74 15.20
CA VAL A 733 -7.38 22.61 13.90
C VAL A 733 -6.86 21.20 13.62
N GLY A 734 -7.38 20.19 14.30
CA GLY A 734 -7.13 18.77 13.97
C GLY A 734 -5.68 18.29 14.12
N LEU A 735 -4.81 19.03 14.83
CA LEU A 735 -3.40 18.66 14.96
C LEU A 735 -3.25 17.22 15.48
N PRO A 736 -2.31 16.44 14.94
CA PRO A 736 -1.91 15.15 15.51
C PRO A 736 -1.53 15.29 16.99
N GLN A 737 -1.70 14.20 17.74
CA GLN A 737 -1.28 14.16 19.13
C GLN A 737 0.24 14.33 19.22
N VAL A 738 0.69 15.17 20.16
CA VAL A 738 2.11 15.31 20.47
C VAL A 738 2.60 14.01 21.13
N ASN A 739 3.58 13.39 20.51
CA ASN A 739 4.25 12.20 20.99
C ASN A 739 5.70 12.20 20.50
N PRO A 740 6.60 11.37 21.06
CA PRO A 740 8.01 11.36 20.67
C PRO A 740 8.25 11.15 19.16
N GLN A 741 7.46 10.28 18.53
CA GLN A 741 7.57 10.01 17.09
C GLN A 741 7.20 11.23 16.26
N GLN A 742 6.13 11.93 16.60
CA GLN A 742 5.70 13.14 15.91
C GLN A 742 6.72 14.29 16.09
N GLU A 743 7.34 14.37 17.28
CA GLU A 743 8.41 15.33 17.53
C GLU A 743 9.70 14.99 16.79
N MET A 744 10.01 13.70 16.60
CA MET A 744 11.13 13.29 15.76
C MET A 744 10.90 13.65 14.29
N LEU A 745 9.69 13.42 13.77
CA LEU A 745 9.29 13.83 12.42
C LEU A 745 9.41 15.36 12.24
N ARG A 746 8.95 16.14 13.23
CA ARG A 746 9.09 17.60 13.24
C ARG A 746 10.57 18.00 13.13
N ARG A 747 11.43 17.43 13.96
CA ARG A 747 12.88 17.72 13.99
C ARG A 747 13.55 17.36 12.66
N TYR A 748 13.19 16.23 12.08
CA TYR A 748 13.70 15.81 10.78
C TYR A 748 13.42 16.85 9.70
N TYR A 749 12.16 17.28 9.53
CA TYR A 749 11.81 18.28 8.53
C TYR A 749 12.24 19.71 8.90
N ASP A 750 12.41 20.05 10.17
CA ASP A 750 13.06 21.31 10.58
C ASP A 750 14.51 21.36 10.09
N ALA A 751 15.25 20.26 10.21
CA ALA A 751 16.62 20.15 9.73
C ALA A 751 16.71 20.14 8.19
N GLN A 752 15.75 19.51 7.51
CA GLN A 752 15.73 19.40 6.05
C GLN A 752 15.34 20.70 5.33
N ASN A 753 14.32 21.42 5.82
CA ASN A 753 13.71 22.51 5.08
C ASN A 753 13.15 23.66 5.95
N GLY A 754 13.24 23.56 7.28
CA GLY A 754 12.75 24.58 8.22
C GLY A 754 11.23 24.58 8.44
N PHE A 755 10.49 23.60 7.90
CA PHE A 755 9.03 23.51 7.98
C PHE A 755 8.53 22.34 8.83
N GLY A 756 9.30 21.92 9.85
CA GLY A 756 8.99 20.73 10.62
C GLY A 756 7.62 20.77 11.29
N PHE A 757 7.22 21.92 11.88
CA PHE A 757 5.88 22.05 12.48
C PHE A 757 4.77 21.95 11.42
N ASP A 758 4.98 22.50 10.24
CA ASP A 758 4.02 22.46 9.15
C ASP A 758 3.82 21.02 8.65
N TYR A 759 4.91 20.31 8.45
CA TYR A 759 4.91 18.93 7.92
C TYR A 759 4.37 17.92 8.96
N ALA A 760 4.77 18.05 10.22
CA ALA A 760 4.37 17.11 11.25
C ALA A 760 2.97 17.38 11.81
N TYR A 761 2.53 18.64 11.86
CA TYR A 761 1.31 19.01 12.59
C TYR A 761 0.29 19.78 11.75
N ARG A 762 0.69 20.93 11.14
CA ARG A 762 -0.27 21.87 10.54
C ARG A 762 -0.94 21.29 9.30
N TYR A 763 -0.17 20.77 8.35
CA TYR A 763 -0.74 20.23 7.10
C TYR A 763 -1.59 18.97 7.34
N PRO A 764 -1.14 17.95 8.11
CA PRO A 764 -2.00 16.83 8.47
C PRO A 764 -3.27 17.25 9.23
N GLY A 765 -3.16 18.24 10.13
CA GLY A 765 -4.31 18.77 10.86
C GLY A 765 -5.33 19.43 9.95
N MET A 766 -4.88 20.31 9.06
CA MET A 766 -5.76 21.00 8.11
C MET A 766 -6.41 20.06 7.12
N ASN A 767 -5.74 19.00 6.69
CA ASN A 767 -6.35 17.96 5.86
C ASN A 767 -7.59 17.36 6.54
N LYS A 768 -7.51 17.04 7.83
CA LYS A 768 -8.66 16.51 8.60
C LYS A 768 -9.80 17.53 8.69
N VAL A 769 -9.47 18.81 8.89
CA VAL A 769 -10.46 19.92 8.89
C VAL A 769 -11.17 20.00 7.55
N LEU A 770 -10.43 20.03 6.45
CA LEU A 770 -11.00 20.14 5.11
C LEU A 770 -11.84 18.92 4.72
N GLN A 771 -11.43 17.73 5.13
CA GLN A 771 -12.19 16.49 4.92
C GLN A 771 -13.51 16.50 5.69
N ALA A 772 -13.50 16.94 6.96
CA ALA A 772 -14.71 17.03 7.78
C ALA A 772 -15.69 18.07 7.24
N ALA A 773 -15.21 19.25 6.86
CA ALA A 773 -16.02 20.32 6.26
C ALA A 773 -16.59 19.93 4.89
N GLY A 774 -15.83 19.21 4.07
CA GLY A 774 -16.21 18.77 2.73
C GLY A 774 -17.35 17.74 2.70
N ARG A 775 -17.94 17.37 3.84
CA ARG A 775 -19.06 16.44 3.94
C ARG A 775 -20.42 17.09 3.83
N VAL A 776 -20.51 18.39 4.04
CA VAL A 776 -21.78 19.13 4.12
C VAL A 776 -22.40 19.36 2.73
N ILE A 777 -21.57 19.59 1.71
CA ILE A 777 -22.05 19.81 0.32
C ILE A 777 -21.52 18.67 -0.56
N ARG A 778 -22.43 17.89 -1.14
CA ARG A 778 -22.15 16.70 -1.98
C ARG A 778 -22.78 16.80 -3.37
N THR A 779 -23.90 17.48 -3.46
CA THR A 779 -24.65 17.69 -4.69
C THR A 779 -24.86 19.19 -4.92
N PRO A 780 -25.19 19.65 -6.15
CA PRO A 780 -25.48 21.06 -6.44
C PRO A 780 -26.69 21.61 -5.66
N GLU A 781 -27.58 20.71 -5.25
CA GLU A 781 -28.82 21.05 -4.53
C GLU A 781 -28.60 21.15 -3.02
N ASP A 782 -27.49 20.57 -2.51
CA ASP A 782 -27.17 20.60 -1.08
C ASP A 782 -26.94 22.03 -0.62
N ARG A 783 -27.48 22.32 0.56
CA ARG A 783 -27.28 23.57 1.26
C ARG A 783 -26.92 23.30 2.72
N GLY A 784 -25.89 23.96 3.21
CA GLY A 784 -25.46 23.65 4.57
C GLY A 784 -24.48 24.65 5.18
N ALA A 785 -24.25 24.52 6.49
CA ALA A 785 -23.42 25.41 7.27
C ALA A 785 -22.21 24.70 7.88
N VAL A 786 -21.05 25.33 7.80
CA VAL A 786 -19.79 24.90 8.45
C VAL A 786 -19.36 25.96 9.44
N LEU A 787 -19.14 25.53 10.69
CA LEU A 787 -18.69 26.37 11.79
C LEU A 787 -17.29 25.96 12.25
N LEU A 788 -16.33 26.87 12.15
CA LEU A 788 -14.95 26.69 12.61
C LEU A 788 -14.77 27.35 13.99
N LEU A 789 -14.35 26.57 14.98
CA LEU A 789 -14.20 26.99 16.36
C LEU A 789 -12.74 26.85 16.80
N ASP A 790 -11.92 27.86 16.56
CA ASP A 790 -10.54 28.03 17.08
C ASP A 790 -9.93 29.35 16.65
N ASP A 791 -9.11 29.97 17.49
CA ASP A 791 -8.38 31.22 17.23
C ASP A 791 -7.41 31.11 16.04
N ARG A 792 -6.86 29.93 15.80
CA ARG A 792 -5.89 29.66 14.74
C ARG A 792 -6.47 29.80 13.34
N PHE A 793 -7.78 29.59 13.15
CA PHE A 793 -8.42 29.77 11.84
C PHE A 793 -8.41 31.22 11.33
N ALA A 794 -8.11 32.20 12.20
CA ALA A 794 -7.90 33.59 11.82
C ALA A 794 -6.42 33.95 11.58
N GLN A 795 -5.50 33.02 11.76
CA GLN A 795 -4.07 33.27 11.53
C GLN A 795 -3.69 33.01 10.06
N GLN A 796 -2.79 33.81 9.51
CA GLN A 796 -2.42 33.77 8.10
C GLN A 796 -1.84 32.40 7.67
N GLU A 797 -1.14 31.71 8.57
CA GLU A 797 -0.56 30.40 8.34
C GLU A 797 -1.61 29.31 8.12
N TYR A 798 -2.83 29.50 8.63
CA TYR A 798 -3.95 28.59 8.41
C TYR A 798 -4.85 29.05 7.26
N ILE A 799 -5.11 30.39 7.15
CA ILE A 799 -5.94 30.95 6.09
C ILE A 799 -5.41 30.60 4.70
N ARG A 800 -4.08 30.63 4.51
CA ARG A 800 -3.44 30.26 3.23
C ARG A 800 -3.64 28.79 2.82
N LEU A 801 -4.08 27.95 3.75
CA LEU A 801 -4.39 26.53 3.49
C LEU A 801 -5.87 26.30 3.16
N PHE A 802 -6.70 27.34 3.24
CA PHE A 802 -8.10 27.25 2.87
C PHE A 802 -8.24 27.07 1.36
N PRO A 803 -9.18 26.23 0.91
CA PRO A 803 -9.43 26.07 -0.50
C PRO A 803 -10.02 27.36 -1.11
N PRO A 804 -9.83 27.59 -2.41
CA PRO A 804 -10.29 28.83 -3.06
C PRO A 804 -11.78 29.16 -2.85
N HIS A 805 -12.63 28.16 -2.76
CA HIS A 805 -14.09 28.33 -2.54
C HIS A 805 -14.45 28.71 -1.10
N TRP A 806 -13.50 28.84 -0.17
CA TRP A 806 -13.74 29.34 1.20
C TRP A 806 -13.50 30.84 1.34
N ARG A 807 -13.28 31.58 0.27
CA ARG A 807 -13.03 33.04 0.30
C ARG A 807 -14.15 33.85 0.93
N HIS A 808 -15.38 33.31 0.98
CA HIS A 808 -16.56 33.96 1.57
C HIS A 808 -16.73 33.69 3.07
N ILE A 809 -15.72 33.11 3.76
CA ILE A 809 -15.75 32.86 5.21
C ILE A 809 -16.04 34.14 5.98
N ARG A 810 -16.96 34.05 6.95
CA ARG A 810 -17.35 35.17 7.82
C ARG A 810 -16.76 34.93 9.20
N TYR A 811 -15.92 35.87 9.64
CA TYR A 811 -15.37 35.88 11.00
C TYR A 811 -16.33 36.64 11.91
N LEU A 812 -16.83 36.00 12.95
CA LEU A 812 -17.86 36.52 13.86
C LEU A 812 -17.28 36.63 15.26
N ARG A 813 -17.79 37.59 16.05
CA ARG A 813 -17.26 37.93 17.36
C ARG A 813 -18.04 37.32 18.52
N SER A 814 -19.28 36.88 18.27
CA SER A 814 -20.15 36.33 19.32
C SER A 814 -21.11 35.25 18.79
N CYS A 815 -21.72 34.50 19.70
CA CYS A 815 -22.76 33.53 19.40
C CYS A 815 -24.05 34.22 18.89
N GLU A 816 -24.31 35.48 19.24
CA GLU A 816 -25.45 36.29 18.76
C GLU A 816 -25.24 36.66 17.28
N GLU A 817 -24.03 37.10 16.91
CA GLU A 817 -23.67 37.35 15.51
C GLU A 817 -23.77 36.04 14.69
N LEU A 818 -23.38 34.89 15.26
CA LEU A 818 -23.52 33.62 14.59
C LEU A 818 -24.99 33.25 14.36
N ALA A 819 -25.84 33.42 15.38
CA ALA A 819 -27.29 33.15 15.24
C ALA A 819 -27.93 34.01 14.15
N ALA A 820 -27.62 35.29 14.13
CA ALA A 820 -28.10 36.23 13.10
C ALA A 820 -27.61 35.85 11.69
N ALA A 821 -26.33 35.49 11.58
CA ALA A 821 -25.72 35.08 10.32
C ALA A 821 -26.31 33.77 9.75
N LEU A 822 -26.59 32.79 10.64
CA LEU A 822 -27.23 31.54 10.28
C LEU A 822 -28.69 31.71 9.86
N GLN A 823 -29.46 32.58 10.56
CA GLN A 823 -30.83 32.93 10.16
C GLN A 823 -30.87 33.61 8.77
N ASP A 824 -29.97 34.57 8.53
CA ASP A 824 -29.85 35.20 7.21
C ASP A 824 -29.52 34.18 6.12
N PHE A 825 -28.63 33.22 6.41
CA PHE A 825 -28.27 32.16 5.48
C PHE A 825 -29.45 31.23 5.16
N TRP A 826 -30.16 30.76 6.17
CA TRP A 826 -31.26 29.79 5.95
C TRP A 826 -32.55 30.41 5.38
N ASN A 827 -32.75 31.74 5.53
CA ASN A 827 -33.89 32.46 4.99
C ASN A 827 -33.76 32.86 3.51
N LYS A 828 -32.54 32.84 2.99
CA LYS A 828 -32.27 33.00 1.55
C LYS A 828 -32.49 31.69 0.79
#